data_435587d48335a4a171d1e712bb483cba
#
_entry.id   435587d48335a4a171d1e712bb483cba
#
_cell.length_a   1.000
_cell.length_b   1.000
_cell.length_c   1.000
_cell.angle_alpha   90.00
_cell.angle_beta   90.00
_cell.angle_gamma   90.00
#
_symmetry.space_group_name_H-M   'P 1'
#
loop_
_entity.id
_entity.type
_entity.pdbx_description
1 polymer ?
#
loop_
_entity_poly.entity_id
_entity_poly.type
_entity_poly.pdbx_seq_one_letter_code
_entity_poly.pdbx_strand_id
1 'polypeptide(L)'
;MDGKPWPSGALTLAWIPEQDVGGKDNKRSDELRIRASNLELAGLEGIRPLAAKLSPALGDVWRSTQPSGKINTLALDIPLQAADKTRFQASWSDLAWKQWKLLPGAEHFSGTLSGSVENGLLTASMKQAKMPYETVFRAPLEIADGQATISWLNNNKGFQLDGRNIDVKAKAVHARGGFRYLQPANDEPWLGILAGISTDDGSQAWRYFPENLMGKDLVDYLSGAIQGGEADNATLVYGGNPQLFPYKHNEGQFEVLVPLRNAKFAFQPDWPALTNLDIELDFINDGLWMKTDGVNLGGVRASNLTAVIPDYSKEKLLIDADIKGPGKAVGPYFDETPLKDSLGATLQELQLDGDVNARLHLDIPLNGELVTAKGEVTLRNNSLFIKPLDSTLKNLSGKFSFINSDLQSEPLTASWFNQPLNVDFSTKEGAKAYQVAVNLNGNWQPAKTGVLPEAVNEALSGSVAWDGKVGIDLPYHAGATYNIELNGDLKNVSSHLPSPLAKPAGEPLAVNVKVDGNLNSFELTGQAGADNHFNSRWLLGQKLTLDRAIWAADSKTLPPLPEQSGVELNMPPMNGAEWLALFQKGAAESVGGAASFPQHITLRTPMLSLGNQQWNNLSIVSQPTANGTLVEAQGREINATLAMRNNAPWLANIKYLYYNPSVAKTRGDSTPSSPFPTTERINFRGWPDAQIRCTECWFWGQKFGRIDSDITISGDTLTLTNGLIDTGFSRLTADGEWVNNPGNERTSLKGKLRGQKIDAAAEFFGVTTPIRQSSFNVDYDLHWRKAPWQPDEATLNGIIHTQLGKGEITEINTGHAGQLLRLLSVDALMRKLRFDFRDTFGEGFYFDSIRSTAWIKDGVMHTDDTLVDGLEADIAMKGSVNLVRRDLNMEAVVAPEISATVGVAAAFAVNPIVGAAVFAASKVLGPLWSKVSILRYHISGPLDDPQINEVLRQPRKEKAQ
;
A
#
# COMPACT_ATOMS: atom_id res chain seq x y z
N MET A 1 50.18 76.47 -29.48
CA MET A 1 50.52 75.21 -28.89
C MET A 1 50.15 74.16 -29.88
N ASP A 2 50.97 73.36 -30.30
CA ASP A 2 50.84 72.26 -31.32
C ASP A 2 50.15 72.63 -32.64
N GLY A 3 50.29 73.84 -33.08
CA GLY A 3 49.79 74.33 -34.39
C GLY A 3 48.25 74.41 -34.49
N LYS A 4 47.48 74.11 -33.46
CA LYS A 4 46.04 74.31 -33.48
C LYS A 4 45.67 75.71 -33.00
N PRO A 5 44.76 76.39 -33.71
CA PRO A 5 44.29 77.69 -33.25
C PRO A 5 43.61 77.58 -31.88
N TRP A 6 43.93 78.51 -30.95
CA TRP A 6 43.23 78.65 -29.71
C TRP A 6 41.76 79.13 -29.96
N PRO A 7 40.73 78.40 -29.53
CA PRO A 7 39.38 78.82 -29.83
C PRO A 7 39.07 80.08 -28.98
N SER A 8 39.01 81.20 -29.64
CA SER A 8 38.48 82.52 -29.14
C SER A 8 38.58 82.74 -27.63
N GLY A 9 39.70 82.41 -26.99
CA GLY A 9 39.98 82.69 -25.57
C GLY A 9 40.76 83.93 -25.34
N ALA A 10 40.55 84.61 -24.21
CA ALA A 10 41.31 85.80 -23.80
C ALA A 10 41.99 85.49 -22.45
N LEU A 11 43.24 85.96 -22.33
CA LEU A 11 44.00 85.95 -21.09
C LEU A 11 44.53 87.36 -20.81
N THR A 12 44.19 87.93 -19.68
CA THR A 12 44.68 89.21 -19.23
C THR A 12 45.46 89.01 -17.95
N LEU A 13 46.66 89.52 -17.86
CA LEU A 13 47.49 89.59 -16.67
C LEU A 13 47.72 91.04 -16.32
N ALA A 14 47.44 91.51 -15.10
CA ALA A 14 47.71 92.85 -14.59
C ALA A 14 48.40 92.74 -13.26
N TRP A 15 49.52 93.30 -13.18
CA TRP A 15 50.21 93.52 -11.92
C TRP A 15 49.86 94.91 -11.39
N ILE A 16 49.38 94.96 -10.12
CA ILE A 16 49.02 96.15 -9.45
C ILE A 16 50.01 96.34 -8.31
N PRO A 17 50.91 97.40 -8.46
CA PRO A 17 51.91 97.53 -7.41
C PRO A 17 51.33 98.08 -6.08
N GLU A 18 52.14 97.99 -5.04
CA GLU A 18 51.79 98.44 -3.72
C GLU A 18 51.27 99.85 -3.74
N GLN A 19 50.17 100.09 -3.15
CA GLN A 19 49.66 101.52 -3.00
C GLN A 19 49.49 101.85 -1.52
N ASP A 20 49.99 102.99 -1.17
CA ASP A 20 49.71 103.52 0.11
C ASP A 20 48.34 104.23 0.17
N VAL A 21 47.38 103.58 0.83
CA VAL A 21 46.00 104.02 0.91
C VAL A 21 45.84 104.79 2.24
N GLY A 22 46.51 105.87 2.41
CA GLY A 22 46.31 106.95 3.43
C GLY A 22 46.00 106.54 4.84
N GLY A 23 47.10 106.27 5.61
CA GLY A 23 47.05 106.03 7.03
C GLY A 23 48.19 105.09 7.50
N LYS A 24 48.75 105.26 8.70
CA LYS A 24 50.01 104.69 9.13
C LYS A 24 50.19 103.21 9.07
N ASP A 25 49.18 102.47 8.71
CA ASP A 25 49.28 100.98 8.66
C ASP A 25 48.39 100.35 7.47
N ASN A 26 48.02 101.00 6.45
CA ASN A 26 47.20 100.55 5.40
C ASN A 26 47.89 100.43 4.03
N LYS A 27 48.91 99.59 3.95
CA LYS A 27 49.55 99.25 2.66
C LYS A 27 48.79 98.13 2.00
N ARG A 28 48.30 98.38 0.81
CA ARG A 28 47.76 97.30 -0.05
C ARG A 28 49.02 96.65 -0.69
N SER A 29 49.19 95.40 -0.46
CA SER A 29 50.29 94.62 -1.05
C SER A 29 50.23 94.48 -2.55
N ASP A 30 51.31 94.23 -3.21
CA ASP A 30 51.35 93.92 -4.63
C ASP A 30 50.30 92.78 -4.95
N GLU A 31 49.54 93.01 -6.00
CA GLU A 31 48.47 92.11 -6.42
C GLU A 31 48.66 91.74 -7.89
N LEU A 32 48.69 90.45 -8.17
CA LEU A 32 48.60 89.90 -9.53
C LEU A 32 47.16 89.55 -9.84
N ARG A 33 46.57 90.19 -10.84
CA ARG A 33 45.22 89.92 -11.35
C ARG A 33 45.28 89.10 -12.65
N ILE A 34 44.66 87.94 -12.62
CA ILE A 34 44.49 87.11 -13.78
C ILE A 34 43.02 87.13 -14.21
N ARG A 35 42.73 87.40 -15.43
CA ARG A 35 41.36 87.23 -16.02
C ARG A 35 41.53 86.41 -17.28
N ALA A 36 40.78 85.31 -17.34
CA ALA A 36 40.75 84.48 -18.52
C ALA A 36 39.35 84.12 -18.93
N SER A 37 39.14 83.88 -20.20
CA SER A 37 37.88 83.37 -20.73
C SER A 37 38.16 82.31 -21.79
N ASN A 38 37.26 81.37 -21.87
CA ASN A 38 37.30 80.27 -22.84
C ASN A 38 38.64 79.50 -22.86
N LEU A 39 39.13 79.11 -21.69
CA LEU A 39 40.36 78.30 -21.57
C LEU A 39 40.05 76.84 -21.77
N GLU A 40 40.68 76.19 -22.73
CA GLU A 40 40.64 74.73 -22.90
C GLU A 40 41.79 74.08 -22.09
N LEU A 41 41.47 73.28 -21.09
CA LEU A 41 42.46 72.68 -20.20
C LEU A 41 43.43 71.74 -20.92
N ALA A 42 42.99 70.99 -21.91
CA ALA A 42 43.89 70.16 -22.75
C ALA A 42 44.96 70.97 -23.49
N GLY A 43 44.66 72.26 -23.85
CA GLY A 43 45.61 73.13 -24.48
C GLY A 43 46.67 73.71 -23.53
N LEU A 44 46.45 73.59 -22.22
CA LEU A 44 47.34 74.07 -21.18
C LEU A 44 48.45 73.11 -20.78
N GLU A 45 48.46 71.87 -21.33
CA GLU A 45 49.51 70.88 -21.02
C GLU A 45 50.93 71.40 -21.20
N GLY A 46 51.16 72.24 -22.16
CA GLY A 46 52.46 72.86 -22.40
C GLY A 46 52.96 73.81 -21.30
N ILE A 47 52.03 74.30 -20.43
CA ILE A 47 52.41 75.14 -19.27
C ILE A 47 52.51 74.38 -17.96
N ARG A 48 52.14 73.10 -17.93
CA ARG A 48 52.28 72.25 -16.78
C ARG A 48 53.67 72.29 -16.09
N PRO A 49 54.82 72.28 -16.81
CA PRO A 49 56.14 72.35 -16.16
C PRO A 49 56.31 73.63 -15.34
N LEU A 50 55.67 74.75 -15.76
CA LEU A 50 55.69 76.02 -15.03
C LEU A 50 54.85 75.89 -13.73
N ALA A 51 53.65 75.30 -13.80
CA ALA A 51 52.81 75.01 -12.63
C ALA A 51 53.56 74.10 -11.61
N ALA A 52 54.29 73.10 -12.06
CA ALA A 52 55.08 72.23 -11.21
C ALA A 52 56.29 72.89 -10.54
N LYS A 53 56.80 73.97 -11.16
CA LYS A 53 57.86 74.78 -10.53
C LYS A 53 57.29 75.72 -9.47
N LEU A 54 56.07 76.19 -9.65
CA LEU A 54 55.37 77.02 -8.62
C LEU A 54 54.95 76.22 -7.44
N SER A 55 54.43 75.01 -7.68
CA SER A 55 54.02 74.04 -6.63
C SER A 55 54.15 72.60 -7.17
N PRO A 56 55.13 71.81 -6.63
CA PRO A 56 55.26 70.39 -7.02
C PRO A 56 53.95 69.61 -6.89
N ALA A 57 53.16 69.90 -5.84
CA ALA A 57 51.88 69.26 -5.57
C ALA A 57 50.88 69.52 -6.71
N LEU A 58 50.81 70.76 -7.23
CA LEU A 58 49.90 71.07 -8.36
C LEU A 58 50.35 70.36 -9.66
N GLY A 59 51.63 70.19 -9.88
CA GLY A 59 52.16 69.46 -11.01
C GLY A 59 51.82 67.93 -10.93
N ASP A 60 51.90 67.39 -9.76
CA ASP A 60 51.51 65.99 -9.54
C ASP A 60 50.00 65.75 -9.65
N VAL A 61 49.18 66.60 -9.06
CA VAL A 61 47.73 66.54 -9.25
C VAL A 61 47.35 66.63 -10.75
N TRP A 62 47.95 67.66 -11.48
CA TRP A 62 47.67 67.80 -12.93
C TRP A 62 48.07 66.58 -13.74
N ARG A 63 49.24 65.97 -13.45
CA ARG A 63 49.74 64.79 -14.14
C ARG A 63 48.84 63.58 -13.87
N SER A 64 48.43 63.43 -12.67
CA SER A 64 47.61 62.25 -12.21
C SER A 64 46.16 62.35 -12.68
N THR A 65 45.57 63.54 -12.60
CA THR A 65 44.17 63.76 -12.94
C THR A 65 43.92 63.99 -14.42
N GLN A 66 44.93 64.46 -15.19
CA GLN A 66 44.82 64.78 -16.64
C GLN A 66 43.56 65.59 -16.94
N PRO A 67 43.37 66.77 -16.35
CA PRO A 67 42.14 67.51 -16.49
C PRO A 67 41.91 67.97 -17.95
N SER A 68 40.65 67.87 -18.40
CA SER A 68 40.25 68.35 -19.71
C SER A 68 38.92 69.10 -19.60
N GLY A 69 38.49 69.73 -20.64
CA GLY A 69 37.26 70.54 -20.67
C GLY A 69 37.52 72.03 -20.74
N LYS A 70 36.55 72.87 -20.52
CA LYS A 70 36.54 74.28 -20.79
C LYS A 70 36.26 75.07 -19.54
N ILE A 71 37.20 76.02 -19.21
CA ILE A 71 36.94 77.06 -18.25
C ILE A 71 36.36 78.26 -19.01
N ASN A 72 35.11 78.60 -18.72
CA ASN A 72 34.40 79.71 -19.43
C ASN A 72 34.90 81.07 -18.95
N THR A 73 35.07 81.23 -17.64
CA THR A 73 35.58 82.48 -17.05
C THR A 73 36.52 82.12 -15.87
N LEU A 74 37.61 82.80 -15.74
CA LEU A 74 38.53 82.76 -14.60
C LEU A 74 38.98 84.17 -14.18
N ALA A 75 38.79 84.47 -12.92
CA ALA A 75 39.26 85.69 -12.28
C ALA A 75 40.04 85.28 -11.04
N LEU A 76 41.29 85.62 -10.93
CA LEU A 76 42.15 85.49 -9.77
C LEU A 76 42.73 86.81 -9.40
N ASP A 77 42.68 87.16 -8.10
CA ASP A 77 43.28 88.30 -7.46
C ASP A 77 44.27 87.76 -6.39
N ILE A 78 45.52 87.79 -6.67
CA ILE A 78 46.58 87.18 -5.88
C ILE A 78 47.42 88.28 -5.19
N PRO A 79 47.25 88.53 -3.90
CA PRO A 79 48.14 89.38 -3.14
C PRO A 79 49.52 88.70 -2.99
N LEU A 80 50.59 89.25 -3.59
CA LEU A 80 51.87 88.58 -3.70
C LEU A 80 52.58 88.35 -2.36
N GLN A 81 52.27 89.11 -1.36
CA GLN A 81 52.78 89.08 0.00
C GLN A 81 51.94 88.24 0.94
N ALA A 82 50.72 87.89 0.51
CA ALA A 82 49.73 87.08 1.30
C ALA A 82 48.88 86.15 0.33
N ALA A 83 49.60 85.24 -0.30
CA ALA A 83 48.97 84.33 -1.30
C ALA A 83 47.80 83.47 -0.72
N ASP A 84 47.79 83.30 0.57
CA ASP A 84 46.69 82.69 1.33
C ASP A 84 45.35 83.48 1.24
N LYS A 85 45.43 84.80 0.96
CA LYS A 85 44.29 85.66 0.75
C LYS A 85 43.85 85.84 -0.72
N THR A 86 44.34 84.99 -1.59
CA THR A 86 43.88 84.94 -2.97
C THR A 86 42.39 84.85 -3.08
N ARG A 87 41.78 85.69 -3.88
CA ARG A 87 40.34 85.60 -4.26
C ARG A 87 40.23 85.05 -5.65
N PHE A 88 39.25 84.26 -5.86
CA PHE A 88 38.96 83.59 -7.12
C PHE A 88 37.52 83.56 -7.48
N GLN A 89 37.27 83.63 -8.77
CA GLN A 89 35.96 83.37 -9.37
C GLN A 89 36.21 82.62 -10.67
N ALA A 90 35.55 81.50 -10.83
CA ALA A 90 35.60 80.68 -12.01
C ALA A 90 34.26 80.12 -12.42
N SER A 91 34.07 79.95 -13.71
CA SER A 91 32.98 79.16 -14.24
C SER A 91 33.49 78.24 -15.30
N TRP A 92 33.01 77.05 -15.39
CA TRP A 92 33.46 76.07 -16.34
C TRP A 92 32.28 75.21 -16.84
N SER A 93 32.50 74.58 -17.95
CA SER A 93 31.59 73.63 -18.54
C SER A 93 32.35 72.36 -19.02
N ASP A 94 31.78 71.23 -18.84
CA ASP A 94 32.22 69.99 -19.38
C ASP A 94 33.67 69.61 -18.97
N LEU A 95 34.05 69.86 -17.69
CA LEU A 95 35.30 69.39 -17.16
C LEU A 95 35.26 67.83 -16.94
N ALA A 96 36.45 67.25 -17.19
CA ALA A 96 36.68 65.85 -16.90
C ALA A 96 38.06 65.67 -16.30
N TRP A 97 38.24 64.74 -15.36
CA TRP A 97 39.50 64.32 -14.78
C TRP A 97 39.44 62.87 -14.32
N LYS A 98 40.63 62.25 -14.23
CA LYS A 98 40.82 60.92 -13.72
C LYS A 98 40.85 60.96 -12.18
N GLN A 99 40.39 59.77 -11.57
CA GLN A 99 40.50 59.58 -10.11
C GLN A 99 41.94 59.82 -9.58
N TRP A 100 41.99 60.50 -8.47
CA TRP A 100 43.28 60.73 -7.77
C TRP A 100 43.09 60.66 -6.26
N LYS A 101 43.71 59.63 -5.64
CA LYS A 101 43.58 59.29 -4.23
C LYS A 101 42.05 59.12 -3.91
N LEU A 102 41.59 59.87 -2.92
CA LEU A 102 40.12 59.82 -2.53
C LEU A 102 39.25 60.77 -3.38
N LEU A 103 39.84 61.54 -4.32
CA LEU A 103 39.03 62.33 -5.26
C LEU A 103 38.51 61.42 -6.37
N PRO A 104 37.20 61.19 -6.53
CA PRO A 104 36.70 60.44 -7.65
C PRO A 104 36.99 61.15 -8.99
N GLY A 105 37.16 60.39 -10.04
CA GLY A 105 37.15 60.91 -11.37
C GLY A 105 35.78 61.55 -11.71
N ALA A 106 35.79 62.44 -12.71
CA ALA A 106 34.53 63.00 -13.19
C ALA A 106 34.55 63.27 -14.69
N GLU A 107 33.39 63.18 -15.31
CA GLU A 107 33.09 63.54 -16.69
C GLU A 107 31.95 64.55 -16.72
N HIS A 108 31.90 65.46 -17.71
CA HIS A 108 30.80 66.40 -17.92
C HIS A 108 30.48 67.21 -16.66
N PHE A 109 31.51 67.55 -15.86
CA PHE A 109 31.37 68.37 -14.65
C PHE A 109 31.34 69.84 -15.01
N SER A 110 30.28 70.57 -14.68
CA SER A 110 30.07 71.98 -14.91
C SER A 110 29.81 72.69 -13.59
N GLY A 111 30.15 74.00 -13.50
CA GLY A 111 29.92 74.68 -12.24
C GLY A 111 30.48 76.10 -12.21
N THR A 112 30.32 76.66 -11.03
CA THR A 112 30.91 77.98 -10.68
C THR A 112 31.59 77.87 -9.33
N LEU A 113 32.67 78.58 -9.21
CA LEU A 113 33.48 78.74 -7.98
C LEU A 113 33.70 80.22 -7.69
N SER A 114 33.45 80.66 -6.48
CA SER A 114 33.72 82.07 -6.05
C SER A 114 34.15 82.08 -4.57
N GLY A 115 35.08 82.92 -4.22
CA GLY A 115 35.56 83.00 -2.83
C GLY A 115 37.05 83.24 -2.69
N SER A 116 37.56 82.78 -1.56
CA SER A 116 38.99 82.84 -1.19
C SER A 116 39.42 81.50 -0.59
N VAL A 117 40.69 81.44 -0.19
CA VAL A 117 41.16 80.24 0.55
C VAL A 117 40.46 80.16 1.94
N GLU A 118 40.07 81.33 2.52
CA GLU A 118 39.41 81.38 3.80
C GLU A 118 37.91 80.96 3.71
N ASN A 119 37.20 81.35 2.66
CA ASN A 119 35.81 80.98 2.46
C ASN A 119 35.43 81.02 0.99
N GLY A 120 34.43 80.22 0.61
CA GLY A 120 33.95 80.26 -0.74
C GLY A 120 32.73 79.36 -0.97
N LEU A 121 32.27 79.46 -2.23
CA LEU A 121 31.11 78.76 -2.68
C LEU A 121 31.42 78.09 -4.04
N LEU A 122 31.11 76.80 -4.13
CA LEU A 122 31.15 76.02 -5.36
C LEU A 122 29.71 75.56 -5.66
N THR A 123 29.24 75.89 -6.86
CA THR A 123 28.06 75.21 -7.41
C THR A 123 28.52 74.19 -8.44
N ALA A 124 28.06 72.99 -8.35
CA ALA A 124 28.43 71.90 -9.20
C ALA A 124 27.22 71.30 -9.90
N SER A 125 27.36 70.87 -11.15
CA SER A 125 26.35 70.11 -11.89
C SER A 125 27.04 69.12 -12.83
N MET A 126 26.41 68.00 -13.02
CA MET A 126 26.84 66.92 -13.90
C MET A 126 25.63 66.44 -14.69
N LYS A 127 25.78 66.16 -15.99
CA LYS A 127 24.71 65.57 -16.82
C LYS A 127 25.29 64.47 -17.72
N GLN A 128 24.62 63.32 -17.73
CA GLN A 128 25.04 62.17 -18.51
C GLN A 128 26.52 61.81 -18.31
N ALA A 129 26.97 61.90 -17.08
CA ALA A 129 28.35 61.81 -16.69
C ALA A 129 28.73 60.46 -16.08
N LYS A 130 29.99 60.09 -16.16
CA LYS A 130 30.55 58.99 -15.42
C LYS A 130 31.48 59.51 -14.34
N MET A 131 31.38 59.01 -13.13
CA MET A 131 32.24 59.35 -12.02
C MET A 131 32.98 58.09 -11.57
N PRO A 132 34.15 57.74 -12.14
CA PRO A 132 34.95 56.60 -11.73
C PRO A 132 35.43 56.76 -10.27
N TYR A 133 35.20 55.73 -9.46
CA TYR A 133 35.66 55.65 -8.06
C TYR A 133 36.06 54.23 -7.69
N GLU A 134 36.98 53.67 -8.50
CA GLU A 134 37.40 52.26 -8.41
C GLU A 134 37.99 51.85 -7.06
N THR A 135 38.46 52.79 -6.25
CA THR A 135 38.93 52.54 -4.89
C THR A 135 37.80 52.23 -3.89
N VAL A 136 36.54 52.50 -4.28
CA VAL A 136 35.38 52.34 -3.37
C VAL A 136 34.33 51.44 -4.01
N PHE A 137 34.00 51.61 -5.28
CA PHE A 137 32.93 50.93 -5.96
C PHE A 137 33.44 50.12 -7.18
N ARG A 138 32.81 48.97 -7.40
CA ARG A 138 33.15 48.09 -8.54
C ARG A 138 32.84 48.67 -9.93
N ALA A 139 31.94 49.60 -9.99
CA ALA A 139 31.56 50.26 -11.24
C ALA A 139 31.61 51.77 -11.10
N PRO A 140 31.88 52.52 -12.18
CA PRO A 140 31.76 53.97 -12.18
C PRO A 140 30.33 54.38 -11.87
N LEU A 141 30.15 55.44 -11.12
CA LEU A 141 28.81 56.03 -10.86
C LEU A 141 28.33 56.68 -12.16
N GLU A 142 27.25 56.17 -12.70
CA GLU A 142 26.62 56.68 -13.91
C GLU A 142 25.57 57.72 -13.50
N ILE A 143 25.94 59.06 -13.63
CA ILE A 143 25.08 60.14 -13.19
C ILE A 143 24.29 60.68 -14.39
N ALA A 144 22.97 60.54 -14.37
CA ALA A 144 22.08 61.09 -15.37
C ALA A 144 21.95 62.63 -15.20
N ASP A 145 21.73 63.09 -13.97
CA ASP A 145 21.68 64.50 -13.57
C ASP A 145 22.17 64.62 -12.13
N GLY A 146 23.02 65.57 -11.85
CA GLY A 146 23.56 65.84 -10.54
C GLY A 146 23.81 67.28 -10.30
N GLN A 147 23.51 67.77 -9.12
CA GLN A 147 23.79 69.12 -8.66
C GLN A 147 24.22 69.16 -7.20
N ALA A 148 25.09 70.11 -6.84
CA ALA A 148 25.53 70.32 -5.47
C ALA A 148 25.96 71.77 -5.24
N THR A 149 25.77 72.25 -4.03
CA THR A 149 26.32 73.50 -3.55
C THR A 149 27.25 73.21 -2.41
N ILE A 150 28.57 73.58 -2.58
CA ILE A 150 29.59 73.30 -1.60
C ILE A 150 30.14 74.64 -1.10
N SER A 151 30.19 74.81 0.18
CA SER A 151 30.79 75.98 0.81
C SER A 151 31.87 75.52 1.81
N TRP A 152 32.95 76.40 1.92
CA TRP A 152 33.99 76.13 2.92
C TRP A 152 34.27 77.37 3.72
N LEU A 153 34.76 77.12 4.92
CA LEU A 153 35.27 78.11 5.85
C LEU A 153 36.55 77.56 6.45
N ASN A 154 37.66 78.39 6.28
CA ASN A 154 38.98 78.06 6.83
C ASN A 154 39.46 79.24 7.65
N ASN A 155 39.67 79.05 8.94
CA ASN A 155 40.07 80.08 9.87
C ASN A 155 40.93 79.48 11.01
N ASN A 156 41.25 80.28 12.00
CA ASN A 156 42.09 79.88 13.12
C ASN A 156 41.45 78.78 14.04
N LYS A 157 40.17 78.49 13.87
CA LYS A 157 39.49 77.43 14.59
C LYS A 157 39.54 76.11 13.81
N GLY A 158 39.91 76.15 12.53
CA GLY A 158 40.02 74.95 11.69
C GLY A 158 39.35 75.16 10.33
N PHE A 159 39.18 74.04 9.62
CA PHE A 159 38.52 73.93 8.31
C PHE A 159 37.14 73.33 8.44
N GLN A 160 36.14 73.91 7.78
CA GLN A 160 34.78 73.39 7.62
C GLN A 160 34.40 73.37 6.13
N LEU A 161 33.82 72.27 5.71
CA LEU A 161 33.29 72.11 4.37
C LEU A 161 31.80 71.63 4.49
N ASP A 162 30.89 72.39 3.91
CA ASP A 162 29.45 72.04 3.85
C ASP A 162 29.00 71.77 2.43
N GLY A 163 28.44 70.64 2.21
CA GLY A 163 27.71 70.31 0.99
C GLY A 163 26.21 70.40 1.25
N ARG A 164 25.49 71.18 0.43
CA ARG A 164 24.03 71.37 0.53
C ARG A 164 23.39 71.26 -0.83
N ASN A 165 22.05 71.03 -0.84
CA ASN A 165 21.28 70.92 -2.07
C ASN A 165 21.88 69.87 -3.02
N ILE A 166 22.47 68.83 -2.45
CA ILE A 166 22.98 67.71 -3.24
C ILE A 166 21.75 66.92 -3.73
N ASP A 167 21.62 66.79 -5.05
CA ASP A 167 20.57 66.11 -5.75
C ASP A 167 21.22 65.33 -6.89
N VAL A 168 21.29 64.03 -6.81
CA VAL A 168 22.01 63.18 -7.75
C VAL A 168 21.10 62.07 -8.23
N LYS A 169 20.76 62.04 -9.50
CA LYS A 169 20.13 60.95 -10.20
C LYS A 169 21.18 60.12 -10.90
N ALA A 170 21.46 58.92 -10.31
CA ALA A 170 22.36 57.98 -10.90
C ALA A 170 21.55 56.80 -11.49
N LYS A 171 22.23 55.77 -12.00
CA LYS A 171 21.57 54.61 -12.57
C LYS A 171 20.79 53.88 -11.48
N ALA A 172 19.47 53.80 -11.63
CA ALA A 172 18.53 53.20 -10.69
C ALA A 172 18.51 53.81 -9.26
N VAL A 173 19.22 54.90 -8.98
CA VAL A 173 19.29 55.56 -7.67
C VAL A 173 19.11 57.06 -7.79
N HIS A 174 18.30 57.66 -6.91
CA HIS A 174 18.19 59.11 -6.76
C HIS A 174 18.49 59.46 -5.29
N ALA A 175 19.57 60.21 -5.09
CA ALA A 175 20.03 60.63 -3.76
C ALA A 175 19.89 62.13 -3.57
N ARG A 176 19.32 62.55 -2.43
CA ARG A 176 19.22 63.97 -2.03
C ARG A 176 19.72 64.14 -0.61
N GLY A 177 20.58 65.15 -0.36
CA GLY A 177 21.07 65.31 0.96
C GLY A 177 22.07 66.45 1.13
N GLY A 178 22.92 66.31 2.13
CA GLY A 178 24.01 67.21 2.41
C GLY A 178 25.05 66.56 3.31
N PHE A 179 26.18 67.20 3.43
CA PHE A 179 27.23 66.82 4.31
C PHE A 179 27.91 68.02 4.99
N ARG A 180 28.52 67.78 6.13
CA ARG A 180 29.43 68.70 6.82
C ARG A 180 30.72 67.94 7.22
N TYR A 181 31.86 68.47 6.81
CA TYR A 181 33.15 68.04 7.28
C TYR A 181 33.77 69.11 8.15
N LEU A 182 34.23 68.78 9.32
CA LEU A 182 34.91 69.64 10.26
C LEU A 182 36.32 69.08 10.51
N GLN A 183 37.32 69.98 10.38
CA GLN A 183 38.70 69.68 10.79
C GLN A 183 39.12 70.76 11.77
N PRO A 184 38.83 70.61 13.07
CA PRO A 184 39.27 71.63 14.06
C PRO A 184 40.77 71.72 14.14
N ALA A 185 41.34 72.90 14.53
CA ALA A 185 42.79 73.07 14.61
C ALA A 185 43.50 72.25 15.63
N ASN A 186 42.79 71.80 16.71
CA ASN A 186 43.37 71.07 17.85
C ASN A 186 42.50 69.89 18.28
N ASP A 187 41.71 69.32 17.36
CA ASP A 187 40.79 68.20 17.65
C ASP A 187 40.67 67.26 16.45
N GLU A 188 40.03 66.10 16.64
CA GLU A 188 39.84 65.13 15.56
C GLU A 188 38.84 65.55 14.48
N PRO A 189 39.05 65.09 13.24
CA PRO A 189 38.13 65.40 12.18
C PRO A 189 36.75 64.77 12.40
N TRP A 190 35.72 65.46 11.95
CA TRP A 190 34.35 64.92 12.03
C TRP A 190 33.65 65.12 10.68
N LEU A 191 32.98 64.08 10.18
CA LEU A 191 32.15 64.10 9.01
C LEU A 191 30.71 63.74 9.38
N GLY A 192 29.74 64.54 8.98
CA GLY A 192 28.33 64.23 9.05
C GLY A 192 27.73 64.23 7.65
N ILE A 193 26.97 63.19 7.31
CA ILE A 193 26.21 63.06 6.07
C ILE A 193 24.78 62.73 6.41
N LEU A 194 23.84 63.37 5.77
CA LEU A 194 22.43 63.02 5.78
C LEU A 194 21.90 63.00 4.32
N ALA A 195 21.40 61.87 3.87
CA ALA A 195 20.82 61.76 2.56
C ALA A 195 19.56 60.85 2.53
N GLY A 196 18.57 61.27 1.81
CA GLY A 196 17.44 60.44 1.40
C GLY A 196 17.74 59.85 0.05
N ILE A 197 17.45 58.56 -0.10
CA ILE A 197 17.74 57.77 -1.31
C ILE A 197 16.47 57.09 -1.76
N SER A 198 16.21 57.10 -3.07
CA SER A 198 15.22 56.24 -3.70
C SER A 198 15.84 55.38 -4.78
N THR A 199 15.30 54.20 -4.99
CA THR A 199 15.69 53.29 -6.06
C THR A 199 14.45 52.65 -6.66
N ASP A 200 14.42 52.50 -7.99
CA ASP A 200 13.39 51.82 -8.76
C ASP A 200 13.83 50.41 -9.25
N ASP A 201 15.10 50.06 -9.04
CA ASP A 201 15.65 48.76 -9.39
C ASP A 201 16.77 48.35 -8.42
N GLY A 202 16.37 47.61 -7.38
CA GLY A 202 17.32 47.08 -6.40
C GLY A 202 18.37 46.12 -6.97
N SER A 203 18.15 45.54 -8.15
CA SER A 203 19.15 44.69 -8.80
C SER A 203 20.44 45.44 -9.16
N GLN A 204 20.40 46.76 -9.21
CA GLN A 204 21.53 47.63 -9.49
C GLN A 204 22.31 48.05 -8.22
N ALA A 205 21.87 47.65 -7.02
CA ALA A 205 22.48 48.04 -5.74
C ALA A 205 23.96 47.70 -5.64
N TRP A 206 24.40 46.60 -6.31
CA TRP A 206 25.79 46.18 -6.35
C TRP A 206 26.76 47.26 -6.80
N ARG A 207 26.33 48.25 -7.56
CA ARG A 207 27.11 49.37 -8.05
C ARG A 207 27.55 50.33 -6.92
N TYR A 208 26.80 50.31 -5.80
CA TYR A 208 26.92 51.24 -4.68
C TYR A 208 27.47 50.61 -3.41
N PHE A 209 27.81 49.30 -3.45
CA PHE A 209 28.42 48.61 -2.32
C PHE A 209 29.91 48.94 -2.23
N PRO A 210 30.42 49.52 -1.09
CA PRO A 210 31.81 49.81 -0.89
C PRO A 210 32.62 48.54 -0.53
N GLU A 211 33.21 47.87 -1.55
CA GLU A 211 33.87 46.58 -1.42
C GLU A 211 35.03 46.61 -0.40
N ASN A 212 35.79 47.73 -0.36
CA ASN A 212 36.90 47.84 0.63
C ASN A 212 36.44 47.87 2.09
N LEU A 213 35.17 48.22 2.34
CA LEU A 213 34.58 48.20 3.68
C LEU A 213 33.93 46.86 3.98
N MET A 214 33.08 46.35 3.04
CA MET A 214 32.21 45.21 3.25
C MET A 214 32.95 43.89 3.06
N GLY A 215 34.08 43.90 2.36
CA GLY A 215 34.74 42.68 1.91
C GLY A 215 34.14 42.11 0.61
N LYS A 216 34.99 41.43 -0.15
CA LYS A 216 34.61 40.88 -1.47
C LYS A 216 33.47 39.87 -1.38
N ASP A 217 33.53 38.95 -0.45
CA ASP A 217 32.60 37.82 -0.34
C ASP A 217 31.18 38.29 0.03
N LEU A 218 31.08 39.30 0.95
CA LEU A 218 29.81 39.91 1.29
C LEU A 218 29.22 40.70 0.09
N VAL A 219 30.05 41.46 -0.64
CA VAL A 219 29.56 42.19 -1.82
C VAL A 219 29.16 41.21 -2.94
N ASP A 220 29.86 40.12 -3.16
CA ASP A 220 29.48 39.07 -4.11
C ASP A 220 28.16 38.43 -3.70
N TYR A 221 27.98 38.11 -2.40
CA TYR A 221 26.75 37.58 -1.88
C TYR A 221 25.57 38.55 -2.09
N LEU A 222 25.65 39.78 -1.61
CA LEU A 222 24.57 40.76 -1.73
C LEU A 222 24.25 41.11 -3.20
N SER A 223 25.27 41.16 -4.06
CA SER A 223 25.10 41.40 -5.49
C SER A 223 24.32 40.27 -6.19
N GLY A 224 24.51 39.03 -5.76
CA GLY A 224 23.74 37.87 -6.22
C GLY A 224 22.38 37.74 -5.57
N ALA A 225 22.29 38.13 -4.30
CA ALA A 225 21.07 37.98 -3.48
C ALA A 225 19.98 38.98 -3.86
N ILE A 226 20.31 40.27 -4.03
CA ILE A 226 19.34 41.32 -4.37
C ILE A 226 19.11 41.34 -5.88
N GLN A 227 18.03 40.70 -6.34
CA GLN A 227 17.71 40.53 -7.78
C GLN A 227 16.63 41.49 -8.26
N GLY A 228 16.09 42.36 -7.40
CA GLY A 228 15.07 43.33 -7.72
C GLY A 228 14.48 43.98 -6.47
N GLY A 229 13.63 44.92 -6.66
CA GLY A 229 12.93 45.65 -5.60
C GLY A 229 13.05 47.15 -5.78
N GLU A 230 12.23 47.94 -5.06
CA GLU A 230 12.17 49.42 -5.08
C GLU A 230 12.18 49.97 -3.67
N ALA A 231 12.74 51.17 -3.51
CA ALA A 231 12.71 51.92 -2.24
C ALA A 231 12.52 53.40 -2.51
N ASP A 232 11.51 54.00 -1.88
CA ASP A 232 11.19 55.41 -2.07
C ASP A 232 11.87 56.31 -1.04
N ASN A 233 12.24 55.81 0.13
CA ASN A 233 12.64 56.58 1.30
C ASN A 233 13.80 55.94 2.09
N ALA A 234 14.75 55.37 1.40
CA ALA A 234 15.97 54.95 2.06
C ALA A 234 16.74 56.15 2.62
N THR A 235 17.43 55.96 3.75
CA THR A 235 18.13 57.04 4.46
C THR A 235 19.57 56.66 4.73
N LEU A 236 20.49 57.54 4.40
CA LEU A 236 21.88 57.45 4.78
C LEU A 236 22.21 58.46 5.87
N VAL A 237 22.76 58.02 6.99
CA VAL A 237 23.31 58.81 8.08
C VAL A 237 24.77 58.43 8.27
N TYR A 238 25.62 59.42 8.32
CA TYR A 238 27.03 59.27 8.73
C TYR A 238 27.37 60.36 9.75
N GLY A 239 27.95 59.95 10.87
CA GLY A 239 28.33 60.92 11.91
C GLY A 239 29.52 60.42 12.76
N GLY A 240 30.71 60.97 12.53
CA GLY A 240 31.87 60.59 13.30
C GLY A 240 33.21 60.98 12.67
N ASN A 241 34.26 60.52 13.30
CA ASN A 241 35.63 60.64 12.78
C ASN A 241 35.86 59.64 11.63
N PRO A 242 36.07 60.08 10.37
CA PRO A 242 36.26 59.19 9.22
C PRO A 242 37.44 58.24 9.35
N GLN A 243 38.43 58.54 10.22
CA GLN A 243 39.58 57.68 10.42
C GLN A 243 39.29 56.44 11.30
N LEU A 244 38.20 56.54 12.10
CA LEU A 244 37.75 55.44 12.97
C LEU A 244 36.70 54.55 12.32
N PHE A 245 36.27 54.87 11.12
CA PHE A 245 35.30 54.08 10.33
C PHE A 245 35.86 52.66 10.11
N PRO A 246 35.06 51.61 10.26
CA PRO A 246 33.59 51.55 10.36
C PRO A 246 33.00 51.57 11.78
N TYR A 247 33.61 52.22 12.77
CA TYR A 247 33.06 52.42 14.10
C TYR A 247 32.75 51.13 14.88
N LYS A 248 33.71 50.18 14.91
CA LYS A 248 33.55 48.86 15.52
C LYS A 248 33.17 48.87 17.01
N HIS A 249 33.43 49.96 17.68
CA HIS A 249 33.13 50.20 19.08
C HIS A 249 32.14 51.32 19.34
N ASN A 250 31.34 51.71 18.27
CA ASN A 250 30.36 52.75 18.30
C ASN A 250 30.94 54.16 18.56
N GLU A 251 32.16 54.43 18.08
CA GLU A 251 32.82 55.76 18.19
C GLU A 251 32.15 56.81 17.27
N GLY A 252 31.36 56.30 16.31
CA GLY A 252 30.55 57.10 15.37
C GLY A 252 29.36 56.29 14.91
N GLN A 253 28.62 56.80 13.98
CA GLN A 253 27.43 56.19 13.37
C GLN A 253 27.53 56.27 11.85
N PHE A 254 27.46 55.09 11.22
CA PHE A 254 27.17 54.94 9.80
C PHE A 254 25.92 54.06 9.70
N GLU A 255 24.87 54.56 9.11
CA GLU A 255 23.64 53.83 8.96
C GLU A 255 23.04 54.10 7.57
N VAL A 256 22.69 53.01 6.87
CA VAL A 256 21.93 53.06 5.64
C VAL A 256 20.69 52.18 5.79
N LEU A 257 19.56 52.81 6.04
CA LEU A 257 18.27 52.18 6.16
C LEU A 257 17.56 52.14 4.82
N VAL A 258 17.26 50.95 4.32
CA VAL A 258 16.59 50.77 3.02
C VAL A 258 15.32 49.91 3.20
N PRO A 259 14.13 50.55 3.27
CA PRO A 259 12.86 49.80 3.23
C PRO A 259 12.56 49.39 1.79
N LEU A 260 13.04 48.23 1.42
CA LEU A 260 12.92 47.64 0.08
C LEU A 260 11.56 46.95 -0.08
N ARG A 261 10.79 47.25 -1.13
CA ARG A 261 9.51 46.72 -1.46
C ARG A 261 9.57 45.90 -2.73
N ASN A 262 8.64 44.95 -2.88
CA ASN A 262 8.55 44.05 -4.04
C ASN A 262 9.91 43.43 -4.38
N ALA A 263 10.73 43.14 -3.36
CA ALA A 263 12.06 42.61 -3.58
C ALA A 263 12.02 41.18 -4.10
N LYS A 264 12.97 40.87 -4.96
CA LYS A 264 13.36 39.52 -5.29
C LYS A 264 14.73 39.25 -4.65
N PHE A 265 14.76 38.30 -3.71
CA PHE A 265 15.95 38.04 -2.91
C PHE A 265 16.31 36.56 -2.93
N ALA A 266 17.49 36.22 -3.44
CA ALA A 266 18.04 34.87 -3.47
C ALA A 266 19.05 34.71 -2.31
N PHE A 267 18.59 34.19 -1.18
CA PHE A 267 19.43 34.07 0.03
C PHE A 267 20.52 33.00 -0.07
N GLN A 268 20.38 32.02 -0.98
CA GLN A 268 21.34 30.95 -1.20
C GLN A 268 21.30 30.52 -2.68
N PRO A 269 22.43 30.22 -3.33
CA PRO A 269 22.47 29.58 -4.64
C PRO A 269 21.67 28.26 -4.64
N ASP A 270 21.03 27.95 -5.77
CA ASP A 270 20.23 26.73 -5.99
C ASP A 270 18.97 26.59 -5.10
N TRP A 271 18.63 27.63 -4.32
CA TRP A 271 17.36 27.72 -3.59
C TRP A 271 16.41 28.70 -4.29
N PRO A 272 15.09 28.46 -4.22
CA PRO A 272 14.11 29.37 -4.78
C PRO A 272 14.26 30.79 -4.23
N ALA A 273 14.31 31.78 -5.12
CA ALA A 273 14.38 33.18 -4.69
C ALA A 273 13.05 33.59 -4.02
N LEU A 274 13.16 34.35 -2.94
CA LEU A 274 12.03 35.02 -2.30
C LEU A 274 11.53 36.11 -3.23
N THR A 275 10.24 36.14 -3.51
CA THR A 275 9.59 37.12 -4.41
C THR A 275 8.51 37.92 -3.67
N ASN A 276 8.21 39.13 -4.17
CA ASN A 276 7.24 40.03 -3.54
C ASN A 276 7.55 40.27 -2.05
N LEU A 277 8.84 40.43 -1.76
CA LEU A 277 9.34 40.59 -0.40
C LEU A 277 9.40 42.08 -0.04
N ASP A 278 8.75 42.46 1.04
CA ASP A 278 8.96 43.76 1.69
C ASP A 278 9.94 43.54 2.83
N ILE A 279 11.13 44.11 2.70
CA ILE A 279 12.23 43.92 3.64
C ILE A 279 12.90 45.23 3.98
N GLU A 280 13.17 45.47 5.22
CA GLU A 280 14.00 46.55 5.73
C GLU A 280 15.43 46.09 5.85
N LEU A 281 16.33 46.77 5.13
CA LEU A 281 17.78 46.50 5.18
C LEU A 281 18.40 47.67 5.95
N ASP A 282 19.01 47.38 7.07
CA ASP A 282 19.65 48.36 7.96
C ASP A 282 21.14 48.05 8.08
N PHE A 283 21.95 48.75 7.30
CA PHE A 283 23.41 48.70 7.35
C PHE A 283 23.92 49.61 8.46
N ILE A 284 24.35 49.06 9.57
CA ILE A 284 24.82 49.83 10.71
C ILE A 284 26.30 49.52 10.96
N ASN A 285 27.19 50.55 10.85
CA ASN A 285 28.62 50.46 11.08
C ASN A 285 29.25 49.33 10.24
N ASP A 286 29.63 48.22 10.89
CA ASP A 286 30.22 47.05 10.27
C ASP A 286 29.30 45.83 10.22
N GLY A 287 27.98 46.05 10.31
CA GLY A 287 26.96 45.02 10.25
C GLY A 287 25.78 45.36 9.38
N LEU A 288 24.92 44.35 9.15
CA LEU A 288 23.68 44.47 8.41
C LEU A 288 22.56 43.71 9.16
N TRP A 289 21.50 44.41 9.42
CA TRP A 289 20.26 43.90 9.99
C TRP A 289 19.16 43.94 8.95
N MET A 290 18.49 42.84 8.74
CA MET A 290 17.39 42.72 7.79
C MET A 290 16.16 42.20 8.51
N LYS A 291 15.01 42.78 8.22
CA LYS A 291 13.74 42.46 8.86
C LYS A 291 12.58 42.46 7.87
N THR A 292 11.71 41.47 7.97
CA THR A 292 10.44 41.44 7.24
C THR A 292 9.36 40.84 8.11
N ASP A 293 8.12 41.34 7.96
CA ASP A 293 6.94 40.79 8.66
C ASP A 293 6.50 39.45 8.10
N GLY A 294 6.87 39.12 6.87
CA GLY A 294 6.61 37.84 6.31
C GLY A 294 6.90 37.70 4.83
N VAL A 295 7.19 36.45 4.44
CA VAL A 295 7.44 36.07 3.06
C VAL A 295 6.83 34.72 2.76
N ASN A 296 6.40 34.49 1.52
CA ASN A 296 5.88 33.22 1.06
C ASN A 296 7.00 32.39 0.44
N LEU A 297 7.08 31.13 0.88
CA LEU A 297 8.03 30.11 0.45
C LEU A 297 7.24 28.95 -0.20
N GLY A 298 6.89 29.08 -1.49
CA GLY A 298 6.22 28.00 -2.22
C GLY A 298 4.90 27.48 -1.65
N GLY A 299 4.21 28.24 -0.79
CA GLY A 299 2.93 27.82 -0.17
C GLY A 299 2.95 27.77 1.35
N VAL A 300 4.14 27.87 1.96
CA VAL A 300 4.29 28.15 3.40
C VAL A 300 4.65 29.59 3.62
N ARG A 301 4.32 30.15 4.79
CA ARG A 301 4.62 31.53 5.13
C ARG A 301 5.68 31.57 6.24
N ALA A 302 6.76 32.28 5.97
CA ALA A 302 7.69 32.72 7.03
C ALA A 302 7.22 34.09 7.57
N SER A 303 7.24 34.26 8.88
CA SER A 303 6.90 35.50 9.59
C SER A 303 7.93 35.80 10.67
N ASN A 304 7.92 37.01 11.17
CA ASN A 304 8.91 37.49 12.15
C ASN A 304 10.36 37.22 11.68
N LEU A 305 10.60 37.34 10.37
CA LEU A 305 11.91 36.99 9.82
C LEU A 305 12.90 38.10 10.10
N THR A 306 13.97 37.74 10.76
CA THR A 306 15.17 38.58 10.97
C THR A 306 16.37 37.88 10.36
N ALA A 307 17.20 38.68 9.69
CA ALA A 307 18.45 38.18 9.12
C ALA A 307 19.57 39.19 9.48
N VAL A 308 20.66 38.72 10.06
CA VAL A 308 21.69 39.58 10.63
C VAL A 308 23.07 39.14 10.18
N ILE A 309 23.85 40.10 9.68
CA ILE A 309 25.32 40.01 9.57
C ILE A 309 25.92 40.92 10.62
N PRO A 310 26.24 40.39 11.80
CA PRO A 310 26.60 41.22 12.95
C PRO A 310 27.96 41.90 12.82
N ASP A 311 28.83 41.36 11.99
CA ASP A 311 30.18 41.83 11.73
C ASP A 311 30.60 41.35 10.33
N TYR A 312 30.86 42.25 9.41
CA TYR A 312 31.28 41.93 8.05
C TYR A 312 32.52 41.07 7.98
N SER A 313 33.43 41.22 8.97
CA SER A 313 34.68 40.46 9.01
C SER A 313 34.50 39.00 9.36
N LYS A 314 33.33 38.61 9.90
CA LYS A 314 32.98 37.22 10.22
C LYS A 314 32.33 36.50 9.06
N GLU A 315 31.87 37.21 8.05
CA GLU A 315 31.29 36.67 6.82
C GLU A 315 30.18 35.61 7.11
N LYS A 316 29.31 35.94 8.09
CA LYS A 316 28.19 35.05 8.50
C LYS A 316 26.87 35.80 8.47
N LEU A 317 25.87 35.16 7.84
CA LEU A 317 24.48 35.57 7.89
C LEU A 317 23.69 34.63 8.82
N LEU A 318 23.08 35.19 9.84
CA LEU A 318 22.18 34.49 10.75
C LEU A 318 20.74 34.85 10.45
N ILE A 319 19.88 33.86 10.25
CA ILE A 319 18.46 34.07 9.94
C ILE A 319 17.60 33.35 10.98
N ASP A 320 16.64 34.06 11.56
CA ASP A 320 15.59 33.51 12.40
C ASP A 320 14.23 33.77 11.79
N ALA A 321 13.34 32.77 11.77
CA ALA A 321 11.99 32.89 11.26
C ALA A 321 11.01 31.93 11.93
N ASP A 322 9.74 32.35 12.02
CA ASP A 322 8.61 31.51 12.33
C ASP A 322 7.95 31.06 11.02
N ILE A 323 7.87 29.76 10.79
CA ILE A 323 7.30 29.15 9.57
C ILE A 323 5.92 28.60 9.90
N LYS A 324 4.93 28.90 9.05
CA LYS A 324 3.58 28.36 9.14
C LYS A 324 3.00 28.09 7.77
N GLY A 325 2.32 26.96 7.61
CA GLY A 325 1.61 26.63 6.37
C GLY A 325 1.09 25.21 6.34
N PRO A 326 0.40 24.83 5.27
CA PRO A 326 -0.09 23.46 5.10
C PRO A 326 1.06 22.50 4.85
N GLY A 327 1.05 21.35 5.54
CA GLY A 327 2.10 20.32 5.44
C GLY A 327 2.33 19.81 4.01
N LYS A 328 1.26 19.74 3.22
CA LYS A 328 1.33 19.35 1.80
C LYS A 328 2.13 20.31 0.91
N ALA A 329 2.36 21.54 1.35
CA ALA A 329 3.18 22.50 0.61
C ALA A 329 4.69 22.36 0.90
N VAL A 330 5.07 21.61 1.94
CA VAL A 330 6.47 21.45 2.37
C VAL A 330 7.26 20.59 1.38
N GLY A 331 6.70 19.44 0.95
CA GLY A 331 7.35 18.57 -0.02
C GLY A 331 7.71 19.25 -1.34
N PRO A 332 6.75 19.88 -2.06
CA PRO A 332 6.99 20.60 -3.30
C PRO A 332 8.05 21.71 -3.18
N TYR A 333 8.16 22.38 -2.03
CA TYR A 333 9.22 23.36 -1.79
C TYR A 333 10.61 22.71 -1.84
N PHE A 334 10.80 21.56 -1.17
CA PHE A 334 12.09 20.89 -1.16
C PHE A 334 12.48 20.25 -2.49
N ASP A 335 11.51 19.95 -3.36
CA ASP A 335 11.78 19.46 -4.73
C ASP A 335 12.53 20.48 -5.61
N GLU A 336 12.44 21.76 -5.25
CA GLU A 336 13.13 22.88 -5.92
C GLU A 336 14.44 23.29 -5.24
N THR A 337 14.91 22.52 -4.26
CA THR A 337 16.12 22.82 -3.46
C THR A 337 17.17 21.71 -3.61
N PRO A 338 18.43 21.94 -3.17
CA PRO A 338 19.44 20.89 -3.12
C PRO A 338 19.07 19.68 -2.23
N LEU A 339 18.04 19.76 -1.40
CA LEU A 339 17.55 18.68 -0.54
C LEU A 339 16.52 17.78 -1.25
N LYS A 340 16.33 17.93 -2.56
CA LYS A 340 15.38 17.16 -3.36
C LYS A 340 15.58 15.64 -3.22
N ASP A 341 16.81 15.17 -3.33
CA ASP A 341 17.13 13.74 -3.34
C ASP A 341 17.19 13.11 -1.93
N SER A 342 17.13 13.94 -0.88
CA SER A 342 17.10 13.50 0.53
C SER A 342 15.72 13.73 1.15
N LEU A 343 15.52 14.87 1.73
CA LEU A 343 14.26 15.24 2.40
C LEU A 343 13.09 15.36 1.43
N GLY A 344 13.30 15.91 0.21
CA GLY A 344 12.27 15.98 -0.82
C GLY A 344 11.74 14.60 -1.20
N ALA A 345 12.63 13.66 -1.52
CA ALA A 345 12.25 12.27 -1.84
C ALA A 345 11.49 11.58 -0.70
N THR A 346 11.91 11.82 0.54
CA THR A 346 11.20 11.29 1.71
C THR A 346 9.77 11.85 1.82
N LEU A 347 9.60 13.16 1.59
CA LEU A 347 8.28 13.82 1.66
C LEU A 347 7.36 13.49 0.47
N GLN A 348 7.88 12.99 -0.64
CA GLN A 348 7.08 12.43 -1.73
C GLN A 348 6.42 11.10 -1.34
N GLU A 349 7.09 10.29 -0.52
CA GLU A 349 6.57 9.02 -0.04
C GLU A 349 5.78 9.17 1.27
N LEU A 350 6.09 10.20 2.07
CA LEU A 350 5.44 10.54 3.35
C LEU A 350 4.73 11.89 3.23
N GLN A 351 3.47 11.87 2.82
CA GLN A 351 2.70 13.08 2.53
C GLN A 351 2.00 13.62 3.78
N LEU A 352 2.52 14.73 4.29
CA LEU A 352 1.98 15.39 5.48
C LEU A 352 0.84 16.34 5.08
N ASP A 353 -0.31 16.24 5.77
CA ASP A 353 -1.43 17.18 5.64
C ASP A 353 -1.77 17.82 7.00
N GLY A 354 -2.45 18.96 6.95
CA GLY A 354 -2.72 19.79 8.13
C GLY A 354 -1.67 20.90 8.30
N ASP A 355 -1.94 21.82 9.23
CA ASP A 355 -1.07 22.97 9.48
C ASP A 355 0.23 22.57 10.21
N VAL A 356 1.35 23.08 9.72
CA VAL A 356 2.68 22.92 10.31
C VAL A 356 3.15 24.26 10.84
N ASN A 357 3.72 24.27 12.06
CA ASN A 357 4.37 25.42 12.65
C ASN A 357 5.81 25.06 12.96
N ALA A 358 6.76 25.88 12.52
CA ALA A 358 8.17 25.65 12.78
C ALA A 358 8.88 26.93 13.19
N ARG A 359 9.97 26.82 13.94
CA ARG A 359 10.97 27.84 14.15
C ARG A 359 12.21 27.44 13.39
N LEU A 360 12.76 28.38 12.62
CA LEU A 360 13.94 28.16 11.79
C LEU A 360 15.05 29.10 12.23
N HIS A 361 16.25 28.55 12.36
CA HIS A 361 17.49 29.29 12.55
C HIS A 361 18.51 28.81 11.49
N LEU A 362 19.01 29.74 10.69
CA LEU A 362 20.04 29.47 9.68
C LEU A 362 21.34 30.19 10.06
N ASP A 363 22.47 29.49 10.00
CA ASP A 363 23.82 30.04 10.05
C ASP A 363 24.47 29.79 8.67
N ILE A 364 24.58 30.86 7.89
CA ILE A 364 25.04 30.86 6.51
C ILE A 364 26.41 31.51 6.43
N PRO A 365 27.49 30.75 6.30
CA PRO A 365 28.81 31.29 5.98
C PRO A 365 28.83 31.85 4.58
N LEU A 366 29.29 33.10 4.40
CA LEU A 366 29.34 33.80 3.11
C LEU A 366 30.57 33.45 2.28
N ASN A 367 31.52 32.75 2.89
CA ASN A 367 32.78 32.30 2.29
C ASN A 367 32.65 30.95 1.51
N GLY A 368 31.40 30.41 1.37
CA GLY A 368 31.15 29.17 0.69
C GLY A 368 31.27 27.90 1.51
N GLU A 369 31.45 28.01 2.84
CA GLU A 369 31.35 26.87 3.76
C GLU A 369 29.87 26.36 3.85
N LEU A 370 29.67 25.18 4.45
CA LEU A 370 28.34 24.57 4.55
C LEU A 370 27.41 25.34 5.48
N VAL A 371 26.19 25.58 4.98
CA VAL A 371 25.11 26.19 5.73
C VAL A 371 24.64 25.23 6.85
N THR A 372 24.37 25.79 8.03
CA THR A 372 23.71 25.05 9.11
C THR A 372 22.29 25.58 9.30
N ALA A 373 21.31 24.71 9.06
CA ALA A 373 19.90 24.97 9.32
C ALA A 373 19.47 24.19 10.58
N LYS A 374 18.88 24.88 11.55
CA LYS A 374 18.35 24.28 12.78
C LYS A 374 16.91 24.73 12.99
N GLY A 375 16.10 23.87 13.60
CA GLY A 375 14.76 24.27 13.95
C GLY A 375 13.97 23.25 14.72
N GLU A 376 12.77 23.67 15.10
CA GLU A 376 11.78 22.84 15.78
C GLU A 376 10.46 22.96 15.00
N VAL A 377 9.87 21.83 14.72
CA VAL A 377 8.57 21.72 14.04
C VAL A 377 7.54 21.19 15.04
N THR A 378 6.39 21.84 15.09
CA THR A 378 5.25 21.44 15.93
C THR A 378 4.11 20.99 15.03
N LEU A 379 3.64 19.76 15.28
CA LEU A 379 2.49 19.14 14.65
C LEU A 379 1.30 19.14 15.61
N ARG A 380 0.09 19.39 15.10
CA ARG A 380 -1.15 19.39 15.89
C ARG A 380 -2.28 18.78 15.08
N ASN A 381 -2.65 17.56 15.40
CA ASN A 381 -3.70 16.80 14.70
C ASN A 381 -3.48 16.69 13.19
N ASN A 382 -2.23 16.63 12.76
CA ASN A 382 -1.88 16.41 11.37
C ASN A 382 -2.24 14.99 10.93
N SER A 383 -2.28 14.78 9.62
CA SER A 383 -2.31 13.43 9.03
C SER A 383 -1.08 13.20 8.16
N LEU A 384 -0.57 11.98 8.19
CA LEU A 384 0.58 11.55 7.40
C LEU A 384 0.17 10.36 6.54
N PHE A 385 0.07 10.56 5.24
CA PHE A 385 -0.17 9.48 4.29
C PHE A 385 1.14 8.80 3.92
N ILE A 386 1.21 7.51 4.18
CA ILE A 386 2.36 6.65 3.87
C ILE A 386 2.07 5.93 2.56
N LYS A 387 2.54 6.50 1.46
CA LYS A 387 2.21 6.05 0.11
C LYS A 387 2.54 4.58 -0.17
N PRO A 388 3.71 4.02 0.23
CA PRO A 388 4.02 2.61 0.02
C PRO A 388 3.08 1.63 0.72
N LEU A 389 2.41 2.08 1.80
CA LEU A 389 1.47 1.28 2.59
C LEU A 389 0.01 1.58 2.25
N ASP A 390 -0.24 2.56 1.37
CA ASP A 390 -1.58 3.10 1.09
C ASP A 390 -2.39 3.34 2.38
N SER A 391 -1.73 3.92 3.38
CA SER A 391 -2.29 4.06 4.73
C SER A 391 -1.97 5.42 5.35
N THR A 392 -2.86 5.88 6.22
CA THR A 392 -2.75 7.21 6.83
C THR A 392 -2.67 7.13 8.36
N LEU A 393 -1.61 7.71 8.92
CA LEU A 393 -1.58 8.09 10.33
C LEU A 393 -2.44 9.34 10.52
N LYS A 394 -3.33 9.32 11.51
CA LYS A 394 -4.21 10.43 11.85
C LYS A 394 -3.86 10.99 13.22
N ASN A 395 -4.30 12.24 13.48
CA ASN A 395 -4.12 12.91 14.76
C ASN A 395 -2.64 12.99 15.22
N LEU A 396 -1.71 13.09 14.24
CA LEU A 396 -0.30 13.18 14.52
C LEU A 396 0.01 14.49 15.23
N SER A 397 0.53 14.42 16.45
CA SER A 397 0.79 15.57 17.31
C SER A 397 2.07 15.40 18.10
N GLY A 398 2.82 16.49 18.28
CA GLY A 398 4.07 16.54 19.01
C GLY A 398 5.08 17.43 18.31
N LYS A 399 6.36 17.23 18.59
CA LYS A 399 7.45 18.06 18.09
C LYS A 399 8.61 17.24 17.57
N PHE A 400 9.30 17.78 16.59
CA PHE A 400 10.62 17.30 16.19
C PHE A 400 11.56 18.47 15.88
N SER A 401 12.83 18.26 16.10
CA SER A 401 13.89 19.18 15.72
C SER A 401 14.63 18.70 14.49
N PHE A 402 15.32 19.62 13.84
CA PHE A 402 16.20 19.28 12.73
C PHE A 402 17.52 20.05 12.79
N ILE A 403 18.55 19.44 12.24
CA ILE A 403 19.83 20.07 11.92
C ILE A 403 20.17 19.66 10.50
N ASN A 404 20.07 20.61 9.56
CA ASN A 404 20.09 20.36 8.12
C ASN A 404 19.01 19.34 7.71
N SER A 405 19.39 18.23 7.11
CA SER A 405 18.52 17.12 6.76
C SER A 405 18.30 16.11 7.88
N ASP A 406 19.07 16.19 8.97
CA ASP A 406 18.93 15.30 10.11
C ASP A 406 17.76 15.74 11.00
N LEU A 407 16.76 14.88 11.15
CA LEU A 407 15.56 15.11 11.96
C LEU A 407 15.61 14.24 13.22
N GLN A 408 15.08 14.78 14.32
CA GLN A 408 14.95 14.06 15.58
C GLN A 408 13.63 14.42 16.24
N SER A 409 12.73 13.46 16.41
CA SER A 409 11.48 13.72 17.12
C SER A 409 11.59 13.51 18.62
N GLU A 410 10.76 14.24 19.36
CA GLU A 410 10.25 13.80 20.65
C GLU A 410 9.20 12.70 20.43
N PRO A 411 8.76 11.98 21.46
CA PRO A 411 7.64 11.04 21.31
C PRO A 411 6.37 11.75 20.80
N LEU A 412 5.96 11.40 19.60
CA LEU A 412 4.74 11.89 18.94
C LEU A 412 3.58 10.95 19.26
N THR A 413 2.39 11.50 19.32
CA THR A 413 1.15 10.71 19.42
C THR A 413 0.43 10.72 18.08
N ALA A 414 -0.12 9.58 17.70
CA ALA A 414 -0.90 9.42 16.48
C ALA A 414 -2.00 8.36 16.66
N SER A 415 -2.82 8.17 15.64
CA SER A 415 -3.69 7.02 15.53
C SER A 415 -3.50 6.34 14.16
N TRP A 416 -3.39 5.03 14.16
CA TRP A 416 -3.30 4.21 12.96
C TRP A 416 -4.28 3.04 13.07
N PHE A 417 -4.96 2.70 11.99
CA PHE A 417 -6.05 1.70 12.00
C PHE A 417 -7.05 1.91 13.15
N ASN A 418 -7.41 3.18 13.40
CA ASN A 418 -8.28 3.62 14.50
C ASN A 418 -7.79 3.26 15.93
N GLN A 419 -6.52 2.97 16.10
CA GLN A 419 -5.87 2.65 17.38
C GLN A 419 -4.81 3.68 17.73
N PRO A 420 -4.58 3.98 19.02
CA PRO A 420 -3.54 4.91 19.45
C PRO A 420 -2.14 4.36 19.17
N LEU A 421 -1.24 5.24 18.78
CA LEU A 421 0.14 4.93 18.44
C LEU A 421 1.05 6.03 18.98
N ASN A 422 2.16 5.66 19.57
CA ASN A 422 3.28 6.55 19.82
C ASN A 422 4.36 6.29 18.77
N VAL A 423 4.94 7.36 18.28
CA VAL A 423 5.95 7.33 17.22
C VAL A 423 7.11 8.23 17.64
N ASP A 424 8.30 7.77 17.56
CA ASP A 424 9.47 8.62 17.50
C ASP A 424 10.34 8.26 16.30
N PHE A 425 11.02 9.23 15.74
CA PHE A 425 11.85 9.02 14.58
C PHE A 425 13.12 9.85 14.63
N SER A 426 14.13 9.36 13.96
CA SER A 426 15.34 10.09 13.63
C SER A 426 15.76 9.82 12.20
N THR A 427 16.37 10.83 11.60
CA THR A 427 16.95 10.69 10.27
C THR A 427 18.41 11.08 10.29
N LYS A 428 19.18 10.57 9.33
CA LYS A 428 20.57 10.91 9.17
C LYS A 428 20.99 10.92 7.72
N GLU A 429 21.59 12.02 7.31
CA GLU A 429 22.22 12.11 6.01
C GLU A 429 23.60 11.44 6.03
N GLY A 430 23.76 10.40 5.20
CA GLY A 430 25.02 9.68 5.03
C GLY A 430 25.65 9.99 3.66
N ALA A 431 26.90 9.57 3.48
CA ALA A 431 27.61 9.81 2.21
C ALA A 431 27.00 9.10 0.98
N LYS A 432 26.19 8.06 1.17
CA LYS A 432 25.62 7.22 0.10
C LYS A 432 24.10 7.09 0.15
N ALA A 433 23.50 7.37 1.30
CA ALA A 433 22.08 7.19 1.53
C ALA A 433 21.59 8.14 2.64
N TYR A 434 20.33 8.54 2.52
CA TYR A 434 19.58 9.14 3.63
C TYR A 434 18.90 8.04 4.43
N GLN A 435 19.09 8.03 5.73
CA GLN A 435 18.60 6.99 6.62
C GLN A 435 17.47 7.51 7.52
N VAL A 436 16.41 6.73 7.66
CA VAL A 436 15.28 7.02 8.55
C VAL A 436 15.11 5.87 9.52
N ALA A 437 15.12 6.15 10.80
CA ALA A 437 14.82 5.21 11.86
C ALA A 437 13.54 5.65 12.59
N VAL A 438 12.57 4.75 12.71
CA VAL A 438 11.29 5.02 13.38
C VAL A 438 11.05 3.95 14.45
N ASN A 439 10.74 4.37 15.66
CA ASN A 439 10.26 3.50 16.73
C ASN A 439 8.75 3.73 16.90
N LEU A 440 8.04 2.64 17.04
CA LEU A 440 6.58 2.61 17.17
C LEU A 440 6.23 1.84 18.44
N ASN A 441 5.21 2.28 19.15
CA ASN A 441 4.64 1.47 20.21
C ASN A 441 3.15 1.77 20.39
N GLY A 442 2.40 0.75 20.80
CA GLY A 442 0.98 0.88 20.99
C GLY A 442 0.39 -0.23 21.86
N ASN A 443 -0.84 -0.02 22.29
CA ASN A 443 -1.64 -1.07 22.92
C ASN A 443 -2.94 -1.18 22.14
N TRP A 444 -2.99 -2.17 21.25
CA TRP A 444 -4.05 -2.29 20.26
C TRP A 444 -5.01 -3.45 20.53
N GLN A 445 -6.24 -3.27 20.13
CA GLN A 445 -7.24 -4.33 20.06
C GLN A 445 -7.28 -4.86 18.62
N PRO A 446 -6.74 -6.05 18.31
CA PRO A 446 -6.66 -6.57 16.96
C PRO A 446 -8.00 -6.59 16.23
N ALA A 447 -9.07 -6.95 16.94
CA ALA A 447 -10.44 -6.98 16.40
C ALA A 447 -10.98 -5.60 15.97
N LYS A 448 -10.37 -4.49 16.39
CA LYS A 448 -10.82 -3.13 16.04
C LYS A 448 -9.97 -2.42 15.00
N THR A 449 -8.96 -3.08 14.48
CA THR A 449 -8.06 -2.48 13.49
C THR A 449 -8.72 -2.29 12.11
N GLY A 450 -9.74 -3.08 11.80
CA GLY A 450 -10.41 -3.09 10.49
C GLY A 450 -9.56 -3.71 9.36
N VAL A 451 -8.42 -4.32 9.70
CA VAL A 451 -7.50 -4.94 8.73
C VAL A 451 -7.84 -6.41 8.52
N LEU A 452 -8.35 -7.08 9.55
CA LEU A 452 -8.68 -8.49 9.51
C LEU A 452 -10.11 -8.70 8.97
N PRO A 453 -10.38 -9.84 8.30
CA PRO A 453 -11.75 -10.21 7.91
C PRO A 453 -12.69 -10.26 9.11
N GLU A 454 -13.97 -9.94 8.93
CA GLU A 454 -14.93 -9.86 10.03
C GLU A 454 -15.06 -11.19 10.78
N ALA A 455 -15.07 -12.30 10.07
CA ALA A 455 -15.08 -13.64 10.67
C ALA A 455 -13.90 -13.89 11.65
N VAL A 456 -12.73 -13.29 11.38
CA VAL A 456 -11.56 -13.35 12.27
C VAL A 456 -11.71 -12.35 13.42
N ASN A 457 -12.20 -11.15 13.15
CA ASN A 457 -12.42 -10.12 14.16
C ASN A 457 -13.38 -10.58 15.26
N GLU A 458 -14.46 -11.26 14.90
CA GLU A 458 -15.44 -11.78 15.86
C GLU A 458 -14.86 -12.88 16.77
N ALA A 459 -13.85 -13.60 16.30
CA ALA A 459 -13.19 -14.65 17.05
C ALA A 459 -12.08 -14.12 17.99
N LEU A 460 -11.71 -12.84 17.89
CA LEU A 460 -10.63 -12.23 18.66
C LEU A 460 -11.18 -11.27 19.70
N SER A 461 -10.60 -11.27 20.89
CA SER A 461 -10.85 -10.24 21.91
C SER A 461 -9.61 -9.94 22.72
N GLY A 462 -9.63 -8.80 23.46
CA GLY A 462 -8.49 -8.35 24.26
C GLY A 462 -7.60 -7.36 23.54
N SER A 463 -6.45 -7.04 24.15
CA SER A 463 -5.47 -6.08 23.60
C SER A 463 -4.06 -6.60 23.65
N VAL A 464 -3.22 -6.13 22.74
CA VAL A 464 -1.79 -6.44 22.66
C VAL A 464 -0.98 -5.16 22.78
N ALA A 465 -0.07 -5.15 23.75
CA ALA A 465 1.00 -4.17 23.81
C ALA A 465 2.11 -4.62 22.88
N TRP A 466 2.55 -3.74 21.98
CA TRP A 466 3.55 -4.05 20.98
C TRP A 466 4.50 -2.89 20.78
N ASP A 467 5.69 -3.19 20.34
CA ASP A 467 6.71 -2.24 19.88
C ASP A 467 7.19 -2.61 18.49
N GLY A 468 7.65 -1.61 17.77
CA GLY A 468 8.18 -1.79 16.41
C GLY A 468 9.32 -0.85 16.10
N LYS A 469 10.21 -1.32 15.25
CA LYS A 469 11.31 -0.54 14.68
C LYS A 469 11.22 -0.59 13.17
N VAL A 470 11.35 0.56 12.53
CA VAL A 470 11.39 0.69 11.09
C VAL A 470 12.67 1.40 10.69
N GLY A 471 13.49 0.76 9.89
CA GLY A 471 14.65 1.34 9.25
C GLY A 471 14.37 1.53 7.76
N ILE A 472 14.64 2.71 7.22
CA ILE A 472 14.52 3.00 5.80
C ILE A 472 15.84 3.58 5.32
N ASP A 473 16.42 2.99 4.28
CA ASP A 473 17.57 3.51 3.56
C ASP A 473 17.12 4.03 2.19
N LEU A 474 17.44 5.29 1.92
CA LEU A 474 17.17 5.99 0.67
C LEU A 474 18.50 6.28 -0.05
N PRO A 475 19.09 5.35 -0.80
CA PRO A 475 20.31 5.57 -1.55
C PRO A 475 20.08 6.62 -2.65
N TYR A 476 21.01 7.57 -2.83
CA TYR A 476 20.86 8.70 -3.79
C TYR A 476 20.76 8.30 -5.26
N HIS A 477 21.16 7.05 -5.60
CA HIS A 477 21.15 6.56 -6.99
C HIS A 477 20.53 5.17 -7.13
N ALA A 478 19.75 4.73 -6.15
CA ALA A 478 19.07 3.44 -6.16
C ALA A 478 17.70 3.56 -5.48
N GLY A 479 16.85 2.56 -5.65
CA GLY A 479 15.54 2.52 -4.99
C GLY A 479 15.66 2.37 -3.47
N ALA A 480 14.66 2.86 -2.75
CA ALA A 480 14.55 2.73 -1.30
C ALA A 480 14.49 1.26 -0.85
N THR A 481 15.12 0.97 0.27
CA THR A 481 14.98 -0.30 1.00
C THR A 481 14.53 -0.03 2.42
N TYR A 482 13.82 -0.98 3.02
CA TYR A 482 13.34 -0.86 4.39
C TYR A 482 13.39 -2.19 5.12
N ASN A 483 13.57 -2.11 6.43
CA ASN A 483 13.39 -3.20 7.36
C ASN A 483 12.43 -2.79 8.47
N ILE A 484 11.57 -3.71 8.88
CA ILE A 484 10.60 -3.51 9.95
C ILE A 484 10.72 -4.68 10.91
N GLU A 485 10.77 -4.41 12.19
CA GLU A 485 10.71 -5.41 13.25
C GLU A 485 9.61 -5.04 14.23
N LEU A 486 8.64 -5.96 14.42
CA LEU A 486 7.51 -5.78 15.33
C LEU A 486 7.56 -6.86 16.39
N ASN A 487 7.41 -6.48 17.65
CA ASN A 487 7.37 -7.39 18.79
C ASN A 487 6.09 -7.17 19.60
N GLY A 488 5.47 -8.23 20.05
CA GLY A 488 4.29 -8.15 20.90
C GLY A 488 4.09 -9.41 21.73
N ASP A 489 3.31 -9.29 22.80
CA ASP A 489 2.86 -10.46 23.59
C ASP A 489 1.34 -10.50 23.60
N LEU A 490 0.80 -11.55 22.99
CA LEU A 490 -0.64 -11.81 22.92
C LEU A 490 -1.22 -12.36 24.22
N LYS A 491 -0.55 -12.23 25.36
CA LYS A 491 -1.02 -12.73 26.67
C LYS A 491 -2.47 -12.34 26.97
N ASN A 492 -2.83 -11.10 26.70
CA ASN A 492 -4.17 -10.58 26.99
C ASN A 492 -5.17 -10.71 25.83
N VAL A 493 -4.75 -11.34 24.73
CA VAL A 493 -5.61 -11.64 23.59
C VAL A 493 -6.17 -13.06 23.73
N SER A 494 -7.49 -13.23 23.57
CA SER A 494 -8.10 -14.54 23.37
C SER A 494 -8.48 -14.72 21.90
N SER A 495 -8.32 -15.94 21.43
CA SER A 495 -8.70 -16.36 20.08
C SER A 495 -9.57 -17.60 20.13
N HIS A 496 -10.77 -17.51 19.55
CA HIS A 496 -11.69 -18.63 19.34
C HIS A 496 -11.59 -19.19 17.91
N LEU A 497 -10.53 -18.83 17.19
CA LEU A 497 -10.24 -19.43 15.89
C LEU A 497 -9.93 -20.92 16.04
N PRO A 498 -10.10 -21.71 14.98
CA PRO A 498 -9.70 -23.13 15.01
C PRO A 498 -8.23 -23.33 15.37
N SER A 499 -7.92 -24.45 16.04
CA SER A 499 -6.53 -24.85 16.29
C SER A 499 -5.73 -24.91 14.98
N PRO A 500 -4.46 -24.40 14.92
CA PRO A 500 -3.60 -23.99 16.05
C PRO A 500 -3.73 -22.52 16.47
N LEU A 501 -4.70 -21.76 15.96
CA LEU A 501 -4.89 -20.35 16.29
C LEU A 501 -5.76 -20.13 17.53
N ALA A 502 -6.33 -21.16 18.11
CA ALA A 502 -7.07 -21.09 19.34
C ALA A 502 -6.17 -20.74 20.53
N LYS A 503 -6.57 -19.75 21.33
CA LYS A 503 -5.78 -19.30 22.49
C LYS A 503 -6.66 -18.68 23.56
N PRO A 504 -6.62 -19.13 24.81
CA PRO A 504 -7.29 -18.46 25.93
C PRO A 504 -6.53 -17.16 26.34
N ALA A 505 -7.25 -16.23 26.93
CA ALA A 505 -6.62 -15.07 27.56
C ALA A 505 -5.79 -15.48 28.78
N GLY A 506 -4.69 -14.78 29.03
CA GLY A 506 -3.78 -15.05 30.18
C GLY A 506 -2.59 -15.95 29.82
N GLU A 507 -2.63 -16.65 28.70
CA GLU A 507 -1.52 -17.47 28.21
C GLU A 507 -0.53 -16.60 27.42
N PRO A 508 0.76 -16.51 27.82
CA PRO A 508 1.75 -15.74 27.10
C PRO A 508 2.02 -16.32 25.71
N LEU A 509 2.03 -15.46 24.70
CA LEU A 509 2.40 -15.83 23.34
C LEU A 509 3.16 -14.65 22.72
N ALA A 510 4.49 -14.73 22.77
CA ALA A 510 5.33 -13.74 22.13
C ALA A 510 5.22 -13.85 20.61
N VAL A 511 5.09 -12.72 19.94
CA VAL A 511 5.06 -12.61 18.48
C VAL A 511 6.16 -11.67 18.04
N ASN A 512 6.98 -12.12 17.11
CA ASN A 512 7.96 -11.32 16.40
C ASN A 512 7.69 -11.38 14.91
N VAL A 513 7.67 -10.23 14.25
CA VAL A 513 7.49 -10.10 12.80
C VAL A 513 8.61 -9.24 12.25
N LYS A 514 9.28 -9.72 11.20
CA LYS A 514 10.29 -8.97 10.45
C LYS A 514 9.87 -8.84 8.99
N VAL A 515 10.08 -7.64 8.46
CA VAL A 515 9.81 -7.34 7.06
C VAL A 515 11.07 -6.71 6.48
N ASP A 516 11.58 -7.27 5.40
CA ASP A 516 12.68 -6.73 4.63
C ASP A 516 12.21 -6.49 3.19
N GLY A 517 12.34 -5.27 2.69
CA GLY A 517 11.73 -4.93 1.42
C GLY A 517 12.35 -3.75 0.69
N ASN A 518 11.80 -3.54 -0.50
CA ASN A 518 12.07 -2.41 -1.37
C ASN A 518 10.77 -1.93 -2.04
N LEU A 519 10.84 -0.98 -2.97
CA LEU A 519 9.67 -0.42 -3.65
C LEU A 519 8.88 -1.43 -4.52
N ASN A 520 9.44 -2.62 -4.80
CA ASN A 520 8.81 -3.61 -5.69
C ASN A 520 8.32 -4.85 -4.94
N SER A 521 8.96 -5.21 -3.83
CA SER A 521 8.65 -6.43 -3.10
C SER A 521 9.16 -6.38 -1.67
N PHE A 522 8.55 -7.21 -0.79
CA PHE A 522 9.07 -7.44 0.54
C PHE A 522 8.94 -8.92 0.94
N GLU A 523 9.82 -9.34 1.82
CA GLU A 523 9.73 -10.59 2.55
C GLU A 523 9.27 -10.30 3.99
N LEU A 524 8.29 -11.07 4.44
CA LEU A 524 7.76 -10.99 5.78
C LEU A 524 8.00 -12.33 6.46
N THR A 525 8.79 -12.31 7.51
CA THR A 525 9.04 -13.47 8.36
C THR A 525 8.45 -13.24 9.72
N GLY A 526 7.95 -14.28 10.37
CA GLY A 526 7.39 -14.13 11.70
C GLY A 526 7.41 -15.41 12.49
N GLN A 527 7.33 -15.20 13.79
CA GLN A 527 7.29 -16.26 14.78
C GLN A 527 6.22 -15.92 15.82
N ALA A 528 5.40 -16.91 16.17
CA ALA A 528 4.45 -16.83 17.27
C ALA A 528 4.68 -17.98 18.24
N GLY A 529 5.17 -17.69 19.44
CA GLY A 529 5.67 -18.69 20.39
C GLY A 529 6.93 -19.39 19.87
N ALA A 530 7.13 -20.66 20.30
CA ALA A 530 8.32 -21.41 19.92
C ALA A 530 8.17 -22.19 18.61
N ASP A 531 6.94 -22.55 18.25
CA ASP A 531 6.68 -23.59 17.26
C ASP A 531 5.90 -23.09 16.02
N ASN A 532 5.47 -21.83 16.00
CA ASN A 532 4.78 -21.28 14.85
C ASN A 532 5.68 -20.30 14.09
N HIS A 533 6.00 -20.63 12.86
CA HIS A 533 6.80 -19.81 11.96
C HIS A 533 6.07 -19.56 10.65
N PHE A 534 6.16 -18.35 10.14
CA PHE A 534 5.66 -18.02 8.82
C PHE A 534 6.69 -17.19 8.04
N ASN A 535 6.72 -17.41 6.75
CA ASN A 535 7.56 -16.69 5.82
C ASN A 535 6.76 -16.42 4.56
N SER A 536 6.83 -15.20 4.04
CA SER A 536 6.08 -14.84 2.85
C SER A 536 6.78 -13.75 2.04
N ARG A 537 6.64 -13.83 0.73
CA ARG A 537 7.11 -12.81 -0.21
C ARG A 537 5.93 -12.16 -0.90
N TRP A 538 5.93 -10.84 -0.88
CA TRP A 538 4.89 -10.00 -1.44
C TRP A 538 5.44 -9.11 -2.55
N LEU A 539 4.65 -8.89 -3.59
CA LEU A 539 4.94 -7.98 -4.69
C LEU A 539 4.07 -6.73 -4.57
N LEU A 540 4.73 -5.58 -4.64
CA LEU A 540 4.12 -4.26 -4.63
C LEU A 540 3.87 -3.83 -6.07
N GLY A 541 2.62 -3.57 -6.44
CA GLY A 541 2.21 -3.15 -7.76
C GLY A 541 0.89 -2.38 -7.69
N GLN A 542 0.08 -2.44 -8.73
CA GLN A 542 -1.28 -1.86 -8.70
C GLN A 542 -2.17 -2.49 -7.61
N LYS A 543 -1.88 -3.73 -7.24
CA LYS A 543 -2.45 -4.43 -6.10
C LYS A 543 -1.34 -5.17 -5.37
N LEU A 544 -1.49 -5.25 -4.05
CA LEU A 544 -0.62 -6.08 -3.23
C LEU A 544 -0.83 -7.55 -3.62
N THR A 545 0.24 -8.25 -4.00
CA THR A 545 0.17 -9.64 -4.47
C THR A 545 1.06 -10.51 -3.61
N LEU A 546 0.48 -11.54 -2.99
CA LEU A 546 1.25 -12.59 -2.36
C LEU A 546 1.87 -13.48 -3.45
N ASP A 547 3.18 -13.56 -3.52
CA ASP A 547 3.89 -14.43 -4.46
C ASP A 547 4.06 -15.82 -3.87
N ARG A 548 4.70 -15.89 -2.71
CA ARG A 548 5.02 -17.16 -2.03
C ARG A 548 4.82 -17.01 -0.54
N ALA A 549 4.31 -18.06 0.09
CA ALA A 549 4.18 -18.12 1.54
C ALA A 549 4.33 -19.53 2.06
N ILE A 550 4.86 -19.65 3.26
CA ILE A 550 4.83 -20.87 4.05
C ILE A 550 4.47 -20.55 5.49
N TRP A 551 3.55 -21.31 6.03
CA TRP A 551 3.23 -21.32 7.45
C TRP A 551 3.48 -22.73 7.99
N ALA A 552 4.40 -22.84 8.92
CA ALA A 552 4.69 -24.07 9.64
C ALA A 552 4.29 -23.88 11.11
N ALA A 553 3.19 -24.46 11.49
CA ALA A 553 2.72 -24.55 12.85
C ALA A 553 3.16 -25.92 13.41
N ASP A 554 3.99 -25.97 14.42
CA ASP A 554 4.70 -27.15 14.96
C ASP A 554 6.10 -27.34 14.34
N SER A 555 6.81 -26.26 14.08
CA SER A 555 8.20 -26.26 13.62
C SER A 555 9.07 -25.36 14.50
N LYS A 556 10.25 -25.83 14.86
CA LYS A 556 11.23 -25.06 15.67
C LYS A 556 12.12 -24.14 14.85
N THR A 557 12.04 -24.19 13.55
CA THR A 557 12.87 -23.40 12.65
C THR A 557 12.03 -22.75 11.56
N LEU A 558 12.45 -21.53 11.16
CA LEU A 558 11.82 -20.82 10.05
C LEU A 558 12.03 -21.64 8.75
N PRO A 559 10.96 -22.05 8.08
CA PRO A 559 11.07 -22.78 6.80
C PRO A 559 11.46 -21.84 5.66
N PRO A 560 12.20 -22.34 4.65
CA PRO A 560 12.46 -21.57 3.44
C PRO A 560 11.17 -21.35 2.65
N LEU A 561 11.13 -20.28 1.85
CA LEU A 561 10.02 -20.03 0.94
C LEU A 561 9.91 -21.14 -0.12
N PRO A 562 8.68 -21.46 -0.57
CA PRO A 562 8.47 -22.37 -1.71
C PRO A 562 9.28 -21.93 -2.95
N GLU A 563 9.71 -22.90 -3.77
CA GLU A 563 10.45 -22.58 -5.00
C GLU A 563 9.56 -21.87 -6.04
N GLN A 564 8.29 -22.24 -6.08
CA GLN A 564 7.30 -21.69 -7.01
C GLN A 564 6.31 -20.78 -6.30
N SER A 565 5.66 -19.89 -7.06
CA SER A 565 4.56 -19.06 -6.55
C SER A 565 3.44 -19.93 -5.96
N GLY A 566 3.12 -19.72 -4.70
CA GLY A 566 2.13 -20.54 -3.99
C GLY A 566 2.17 -20.37 -2.48
N VAL A 567 1.24 -21.07 -1.80
CA VAL A 567 1.12 -21.09 -0.34
C VAL A 567 1.31 -22.52 0.15
N GLU A 568 2.25 -22.72 1.06
CA GLU A 568 2.44 -23.97 1.79
C GLU A 568 1.99 -23.84 3.25
N LEU A 569 1.15 -24.77 3.68
CA LEU A 569 0.63 -24.85 5.05
C LEU A 569 1.07 -26.18 5.67
N ASN A 570 2.02 -26.14 6.58
CA ASN A 570 2.45 -27.29 7.37
C ASN A 570 1.83 -27.19 8.76
N MET A 571 0.74 -27.91 8.96
CA MET A 571 -0.16 -27.74 10.09
C MET A 571 -0.08 -28.91 11.06
N PRO A 572 -0.23 -28.69 12.38
CA PRO A 572 -0.46 -29.77 13.34
C PRO A 572 -1.80 -30.46 13.08
N PRO A 573 -2.16 -31.48 13.86
CA PRO A 573 -3.50 -32.07 13.80
C PRO A 573 -4.57 -31.01 13.89
N MET A 574 -5.55 -31.02 12.96
CA MET A 574 -6.55 -29.97 12.84
C MET A 574 -7.97 -30.49 12.63
N ASN A 575 -8.94 -29.67 13.02
CA ASN A 575 -10.37 -29.94 12.80
C ASN A 575 -10.82 -29.26 11.50
N GLY A 576 -11.02 -30.04 10.47
CA GLY A 576 -11.42 -29.55 9.16
C GLY A 576 -12.81 -28.92 9.13
N ALA A 577 -13.73 -29.37 9.98
CA ALA A 577 -15.08 -28.81 10.03
C ALA A 577 -15.08 -27.36 10.54
N GLU A 578 -14.29 -27.06 11.57
CA GLU A 578 -14.15 -25.70 12.11
C GLU A 578 -13.47 -24.76 11.09
N TRP A 579 -12.43 -25.24 10.41
CA TRP A 579 -11.77 -24.47 9.37
C TRP A 579 -12.68 -24.22 8.16
N LEU A 580 -13.46 -25.25 7.75
CA LEU A 580 -14.42 -25.11 6.66
C LEU A 580 -15.50 -24.08 7.00
N ALA A 581 -16.03 -24.09 8.21
CA ALA A 581 -16.99 -23.10 8.69
C ALA A 581 -16.43 -21.67 8.67
N LEU A 582 -15.18 -21.48 9.08
CA LEU A 582 -14.48 -20.19 9.01
C LEU A 582 -14.31 -19.71 7.57
N PHE A 583 -13.88 -20.58 6.66
CA PHE A 583 -13.71 -20.25 5.25
C PHE A 583 -15.03 -19.93 4.56
N GLN A 584 -16.09 -20.66 4.85
CA GLN A 584 -17.43 -20.37 4.29
C GLN A 584 -17.95 -19.01 4.74
N LYS A 585 -17.73 -18.64 6.00
CA LYS A 585 -18.08 -17.32 6.54
C LYS A 585 -17.26 -16.21 5.87
N GLY A 586 -15.94 -16.39 5.73
CA GLY A 586 -15.05 -15.42 5.08
C GLY A 586 -15.27 -15.29 3.56
N ALA A 587 -15.63 -16.37 2.87
CA ALA A 587 -15.92 -16.34 1.43
C ALA A 587 -17.20 -15.53 1.09
N ALA A 588 -18.16 -15.46 2.00
CA ALA A 588 -19.35 -14.64 1.84
C ALA A 588 -19.06 -13.12 1.89
N GLU A 589 -17.94 -12.73 2.50
CA GLU A 589 -17.52 -11.33 2.72
C GLU A 589 -16.56 -10.80 1.65
N SER A 590 -15.89 -11.66 0.89
CA SER A 590 -14.78 -11.30 0.01
C SER A 590 -15.23 -10.90 -1.41
N VAL A 591 -16.03 -9.83 -1.52
CA VAL A 591 -16.25 -9.14 -2.78
C VAL A 591 -15.46 -7.84 -2.75
N GLY A 592 -14.17 -7.87 -3.18
CA GLY A 592 -13.37 -6.67 -3.38
C GLY A 592 -12.03 -6.58 -2.63
N GLY A 593 -11.36 -7.69 -2.38
CA GLY A 593 -10.08 -7.72 -1.66
C GLY A 593 -8.98 -6.87 -2.30
N ALA A 594 -8.29 -6.06 -1.48
CA ALA A 594 -7.14 -5.25 -1.86
C ALA A 594 -5.89 -6.07 -2.21
N ALA A 595 -5.88 -7.38 -1.90
CA ALA A 595 -4.76 -8.28 -2.15
C ALA A 595 -5.12 -9.44 -3.08
N SER A 596 -4.17 -9.86 -3.90
CA SER A 596 -4.24 -11.05 -4.75
C SER A 596 -3.46 -12.19 -4.12
N PHE A 597 -4.01 -13.42 -4.16
CA PHE A 597 -3.40 -14.62 -3.59
C PHE A 597 -3.10 -15.64 -4.69
N PRO A 598 -2.01 -16.44 -4.57
CA PRO A 598 -1.71 -17.49 -5.51
C PRO A 598 -2.73 -18.64 -5.42
N GLN A 599 -3.05 -19.24 -6.55
CA GLN A 599 -3.99 -20.37 -6.62
C GLN A 599 -3.32 -21.71 -6.34
N HIS A 600 -1.98 -21.74 -6.29
CA HIS A 600 -1.23 -22.93 -5.88
C HIS A 600 -1.17 -22.98 -4.35
N ILE A 601 -1.84 -23.97 -3.74
CA ILE A 601 -1.91 -24.12 -2.29
C ILE A 601 -1.55 -25.57 -1.95
N THR A 602 -0.62 -25.74 -1.04
CA THR A 602 -0.25 -27.04 -0.49
C THR A 602 -0.54 -27.09 1.00
N LEU A 603 -1.36 -28.00 1.46
CA LEU A 603 -1.62 -28.27 2.87
C LEU A 603 -1.02 -29.64 3.24
N ARG A 604 -0.21 -29.67 4.28
CA ARG A 604 0.29 -30.93 4.90
C ARG A 604 -0.08 -30.92 6.36
N THR A 605 -0.66 -32.02 6.81
CA THR A 605 -1.01 -32.24 8.23
C THR A 605 -0.86 -33.73 8.59
N PRO A 606 -0.37 -34.05 9.79
CA PRO A 606 -0.34 -35.44 10.25
C PRO A 606 -1.74 -36.02 10.41
N MET A 607 -2.75 -35.16 10.72
CA MET A 607 -4.12 -35.62 10.91
C MET A 607 -5.11 -34.47 10.63
N LEU A 608 -6.10 -34.72 9.79
CA LEU A 608 -7.27 -33.86 9.57
C LEU A 608 -8.52 -34.60 10.03
N SER A 609 -9.29 -34.03 10.94
CA SER A 609 -10.62 -34.54 11.32
C SER A 609 -11.69 -33.86 10.48
N LEU A 610 -12.33 -34.61 9.58
CA LEU A 610 -13.37 -34.10 8.68
C LEU A 610 -14.38 -35.20 8.34
N GLY A 611 -15.66 -34.93 8.39
CA GLY A 611 -16.71 -35.88 8.06
C GLY A 611 -16.78 -37.04 9.04
N ASN A 612 -16.58 -36.79 10.33
CA ASN A 612 -16.48 -37.78 11.41
C ASN A 612 -15.37 -38.83 11.22
N GLN A 613 -14.39 -38.53 10.35
CA GLN A 613 -13.24 -39.37 10.10
C GLN A 613 -11.94 -38.63 10.35
N GLN A 614 -10.91 -39.35 10.71
CA GLN A 614 -9.54 -38.88 10.76
C GLN A 614 -8.81 -39.28 9.46
N TRP A 615 -8.21 -38.28 8.82
CA TRP A 615 -7.40 -38.44 7.62
C TRP A 615 -5.94 -38.26 8.02
N ASN A 616 -5.17 -39.33 7.97
CA ASN A 616 -3.80 -39.34 8.49
C ASN A 616 -2.78 -39.12 7.39
N ASN A 617 -1.70 -38.39 7.75
CA ASN A 617 -0.60 -38.02 6.87
C ASN A 617 -1.12 -37.37 5.56
N LEU A 618 -2.03 -36.43 5.69
CA LEU A 618 -2.73 -35.85 4.56
C LEU A 618 -1.90 -34.72 3.94
N SER A 619 -1.76 -34.81 2.63
CA SER A 619 -1.24 -33.74 1.76
C SER A 619 -2.31 -33.39 0.72
N ILE A 620 -2.70 -32.11 0.67
CA ILE A 620 -3.61 -31.57 -0.32
C ILE A 620 -2.87 -30.53 -1.13
N VAL A 621 -2.86 -30.66 -2.44
CA VAL A 621 -2.26 -29.69 -3.36
C VAL A 621 -3.33 -29.18 -4.31
N SER A 622 -3.55 -27.87 -4.31
CA SER A 622 -4.42 -27.16 -5.25
C SER A 622 -3.55 -26.38 -6.23
N GLN A 623 -3.81 -26.53 -7.51
CA GLN A 623 -3.07 -25.85 -8.55
C GLN A 623 -4.00 -25.37 -9.68
N PRO A 624 -3.78 -24.18 -10.26
CA PRO A 624 -4.56 -23.73 -11.38
C PRO A 624 -4.22 -24.53 -12.65
N THR A 625 -5.21 -24.69 -13.50
CA THR A 625 -5.06 -25.28 -14.83
C THR A 625 -5.64 -24.34 -15.87
N ALA A 626 -5.41 -24.59 -17.14
CA ALA A 626 -5.97 -23.76 -18.20
C ALA A 626 -7.52 -23.67 -18.17
N ASN A 627 -8.19 -24.68 -17.60
CA ASN A 627 -9.64 -24.80 -17.59
C ASN A 627 -10.26 -24.91 -16.19
N GLY A 628 -9.57 -24.45 -15.15
CA GLY A 628 -10.07 -24.50 -13.77
C GLY A 628 -8.98 -24.79 -12.75
N THR A 629 -9.29 -25.57 -11.72
CA THR A 629 -8.38 -25.92 -10.64
C THR A 629 -8.27 -27.44 -10.48
N LEU A 630 -7.07 -27.95 -10.32
CA LEU A 630 -6.79 -29.34 -9.97
C LEU A 630 -6.44 -29.42 -8.49
N VAL A 631 -7.14 -30.27 -7.75
CA VAL A 631 -6.85 -30.58 -6.34
C VAL A 631 -6.42 -32.03 -6.26
N GLU A 632 -5.25 -32.25 -5.68
CA GLU A 632 -4.72 -33.58 -5.39
C GLU A 632 -4.72 -33.82 -3.88
N ALA A 633 -5.25 -34.95 -3.44
CA ALA A 633 -5.27 -35.35 -2.06
C ALA A 633 -4.56 -36.71 -1.90
N GLN A 634 -3.54 -36.73 -1.06
CA GLN A 634 -2.79 -37.93 -0.74
C GLN A 634 -2.70 -38.11 0.77
N GLY A 635 -3.04 -39.27 1.25
CA GLY A 635 -2.99 -39.60 2.66
C GLY A 635 -3.10 -41.14 2.85
N ARG A 636 -3.16 -41.56 4.10
CA ARG A 636 -3.33 -42.97 4.41
C ARG A 636 -4.70 -43.51 3.96
N GLU A 637 -5.74 -42.72 4.05
CA GLU A 637 -7.12 -43.06 3.78
C GLU A 637 -7.63 -42.59 2.41
N ILE A 638 -6.84 -41.77 1.68
CA ILE A 638 -7.23 -41.19 0.41
C ILE A 638 -6.05 -41.03 -0.56
N ASN A 639 -6.30 -41.32 -1.82
CA ASN A 639 -5.47 -40.94 -2.95
C ASN A 639 -6.40 -40.58 -4.10
N ALA A 640 -6.55 -39.28 -4.32
CA ALA A 640 -7.55 -38.75 -5.24
C ALA A 640 -7.09 -37.47 -5.94
N THR A 641 -7.63 -37.23 -7.13
CA THR A 641 -7.53 -35.95 -7.82
C THR A 641 -8.94 -35.43 -8.14
N LEU A 642 -9.17 -34.15 -7.90
CA LEU A 642 -10.41 -33.45 -8.23
C LEU A 642 -10.09 -32.34 -9.21
N ALA A 643 -10.51 -32.46 -10.46
CA ALA A 643 -10.45 -31.40 -11.46
C ALA A 643 -11.75 -30.59 -11.42
N MET A 644 -11.69 -29.41 -10.80
CA MET A 644 -12.78 -28.42 -10.79
C MET A 644 -12.70 -27.60 -12.09
N ARG A 645 -13.49 -28.01 -13.08
CA ARG A 645 -13.47 -27.45 -14.44
C ARG A 645 -14.48 -26.29 -14.57
N ASN A 646 -14.06 -25.22 -15.23
CA ASN A 646 -14.96 -24.13 -15.59
C ASN A 646 -15.88 -24.56 -16.73
N ASN A 647 -17.19 -24.36 -16.60
CA ASN A 647 -18.21 -24.67 -17.63
C ASN A 647 -18.24 -26.15 -18.06
N ALA A 648 -17.78 -27.06 -17.22
CA ALA A 648 -17.86 -28.51 -17.45
C ALA A 648 -18.01 -29.24 -16.11
N PRO A 649 -18.56 -30.47 -16.11
CA PRO A 649 -18.65 -31.25 -14.88
C PRO A 649 -17.30 -31.43 -14.18
N TRP A 650 -17.26 -31.33 -12.86
CA TRP A 650 -16.07 -31.63 -12.08
C TRP A 650 -15.70 -33.11 -12.20
N LEU A 651 -14.43 -33.40 -12.24
CA LEU A 651 -13.95 -34.79 -12.37
C LEU A 651 -13.18 -35.19 -11.13
N ALA A 652 -13.76 -36.12 -10.36
CA ALA A 652 -13.11 -36.76 -9.23
C ALA A 652 -12.55 -38.13 -9.64
N ASN A 653 -11.23 -38.24 -9.78
CA ASN A 653 -10.54 -39.50 -9.98
C ASN A 653 -9.93 -39.94 -8.66
N ILE A 654 -10.49 -41.01 -8.11
CA ILE A 654 -10.12 -41.57 -6.81
C ILE A 654 -9.44 -42.90 -7.05
N LYS A 655 -8.13 -42.97 -6.81
CA LYS A 655 -7.39 -44.24 -6.89
C LYS A 655 -7.72 -45.14 -5.71
N TYR A 656 -7.78 -44.53 -4.53
CA TYR A 656 -8.07 -45.20 -3.28
C TYR A 656 -8.82 -44.27 -2.32
N LEU A 657 -9.87 -44.77 -1.69
CA LEU A 657 -10.61 -44.12 -0.62
C LEU A 657 -10.99 -45.12 0.46
N TYR A 658 -10.63 -44.82 1.70
CA TYR A 658 -11.11 -45.54 2.88
C TYR A 658 -11.90 -44.55 3.75
N TYR A 659 -13.22 -44.65 3.69
CA TYR A 659 -14.11 -43.82 4.47
C TYR A 659 -14.82 -44.70 5.52
N ASN A 660 -14.43 -44.52 6.78
CA ASN A 660 -14.97 -45.29 7.92
C ASN A 660 -15.23 -44.33 9.10
N PRO A 661 -16.27 -43.49 8.99
CA PRO A 661 -16.57 -42.48 10.01
C PRO A 661 -16.93 -43.11 11.33
N SER A 662 -16.41 -42.63 12.45
CA SER A 662 -16.79 -43.06 13.77
C SER A 662 -18.23 -42.61 14.09
N VAL A 663 -19.13 -43.56 14.24
CA VAL A 663 -20.48 -43.32 14.69
C VAL A 663 -20.46 -42.99 16.21
N ALA A 664 -20.82 -41.77 16.56
CA ALA A 664 -20.95 -41.39 17.97
C ALA A 664 -22.03 -42.27 18.65
N LYS A 665 -21.58 -43.14 19.56
CA LYS A 665 -22.48 -43.90 20.39
C LYS A 665 -23.16 -42.95 21.37
N THR A 666 -24.38 -42.49 21.07
CA THR A 666 -25.27 -41.86 22.07
C THR A 666 -25.63 -42.95 23.09
N ARG A 667 -25.22 -42.73 24.35
CA ARG A 667 -25.60 -43.62 25.47
C ARG A 667 -27.13 -43.60 25.63
N GLY A 668 -27.81 -44.63 25.20
CA GLY A 668 -29.21 -44.85 25.56
C GLY A 668 -30.16 -45.26 24.42
N ASP A 669 -29.76 -45.28 23.17
CA ASP A 669 -30.65 -45.70 22.07
C ASP A 669 -30.15 -47.01 21.44
N SER A 670 -31.00 -48.04 21.51
CA SER A 670 -30.72 -49.40 20.93
C SER A 670 -31.06 -49.50 19.43
N THR A 671 -31.34 -48.39 18.77
CA THR A 671 -31.52 -48.30 17.32
C THR A 671 -30.20 -47.87 16.64
N PRO A 672 -29.70 -48.60 15.64
CA PRO A 672 -28.52 -48.16 14.88
C PRO A 672 -28.81 -46.82 14.23
N SER A 673 -28.07 -45.77 14.62
CA SER A 673 -28.15 -44.52 13.94
C SER A 673 -27.59 -44.63 12.52
N SER A 674 -28.38 -44.23 11.53
CA SER A 674 -27.93 -44.15 10.15
C SER A 674 -26.63 -43.29 10.10
N PRO A 675 -25.62 -43.72 9.33
CA PRO A 675 -24.38 -42.94 9.15
C PRO A 675 -24.62 -41.62 8.38
N PHE A 676 -25.83 -41.44 7.85
CA PHE A 676 -26.23 -40.19 7.21
C PHE A 676 -27.05 -39.32 8.18
N PRO A 677 -26.87 -37.99 8.16
CA PRO A 677 -27.61 -37.09 9.05
C PRO A 677 -29.13 -37.28 8.81
N THR A 678 -29.85 -37.73 9.82
CA THR A 678 -31.27 -37.99 9.74
C THR A 678 -32.14 -36.72 9.81
N THR A 679 -31.54 -35.59 10.12
CA THR A 679 -32.25 -34.32 10.40
C THR A 679 -31.82 -33.13 9.58
N GLU A 680 -30.61 -33.12 8.98
CA GLU A 680 -30.17 -32.01 8.14
C GLU A 680 -30.38 -32.33 6.65
N ARG A 681 -31.11 -31.45 5.99
CA ARG A 681 -31.32 -31.54 4.53
C ARG A 681 -30.03 -31.15 3.84
N ILE A 682 -29.54 -31.98 2.95
CA ILE A 682 -28.42 -31.67 2.07
C ILE A 682 -28.93 -30.67 1.03
N ASN A 683 -28.50 -29.42 1.14
CA ASN A 683 -28.76 -28.42 0.10
C ASN A 683 -27.64 -28.48 -0.94
N PHE A 684 -27.96 -28.98 -2.12
CA PHE A 684 -27.03 -29.07 -3.24
C PHE A 684 -27.27 -28.01 -4.33
N ARG A 685 -28.14 -27.02 -4.07
CA ARG A 685 -28.30 -25.89 -5.00
C ARG A 685 -26.98 -25.17 -5.20
N GLY A 686 -26.58 -24.97 -6.44
CA GLY A 686 -25.33 -24.33 -6.81
C GLY A 686 -24.11 -25.25 -6.77
N TRP A 687 -24.27 -26.54 -6.42
CA TRP A 687 -23.21 -27.50 -6.63
C TRP A 687 -22.99 -27.73 -8.14
N PRO A 688 -21.74 -27.89 -8.60
CA PRO A 688 -21.48 -28.20 -9.99
C PRO A 688 -21.86 -29.66 -10.33
N ASP A 689 -22.10 -29.89 -11.60
CA ASP A 689 -22.14 -31.25 -12.13
C ASP A 689 -20.81 -31.95 -11.85
N ALA A 690 -20.84 -33.26 -11.62
CA ALA A 690 -19.68 -34.02 -11.23
C ALA A 690 -19.60 -35.40 -11.89
N GLN A 691 -18.41 -35.81 -12.20
CA GLN A 691 -18.07 -37.16 -12.63
C GLN A 691 -17.18 -37.80 -11.56
N ILE A 692 -17.61 -38.88 -10.98
CA ILE A 692 -16.87 -39.63 -9.96
C ILE A 692 -16.35 -40.90 -10.58
N ARG A 693 -15.07 -41.15 -10.42
CA ARG A 693 -14.38 -42.37 -10.89
C ARG A 693 -13.49 -42.85 -9.74
N CYS A 694 -13.93 -43.86 -9.06
CA CYS A 694 -13.19 -44.50 -7.95
C CYS A 694 -12.72 -45.90 -8.36
N THR A 695 -11.44 -46.15 -8.22
CA THR A 695 -10.88 -47.47 -8.57
C THR A 695 -11.02 -48.47 -7.42
N GLU A 696 -10.73 -47.99 -6.19
CA GLU A 696 -10.83 -48.80 -4.99
C GLU A 696 -11.41 -48.00 -3.83
N CYS A 697 -12.70 -48.11 -3.62
CA CYS A 697 -13.43 -47.43 -2.56
C CYS A 697 -13.83 -48.40 -1.44
N TRP A 698 -13.58 -47.94 -0.21
CA TRP A 698 -14.00 -48.63 1.01
C TRP A 698 -14.91 -47.70 1.83
N PHE A 699 -16.02 -48.21 2.27
CA PHE A 699 -16.97 -47.52 3.12
C PHE A 699 -17.31 -48.39 4.33
N TRP A 700 -17.31 -47.79 5.53
CA TRP A 700 -17.64 -48.51 6.79
C TRP A 700 -16.81 -49.80 6.99
N GLY A 701 -15.57 -49.80 6.61
CA GLY A 701 -14.67 -50.93 6.71
C GLY A 701 -14.86 -52.02 5.65
N GLN A 702 -15.78 -51.80 4.66
CA GLN A 702 -16.10 -52.77 3.63
C GLN A 702 -15.60 -52.30 2.25
N LYS A 703 -15.05 -53.20 1.44
CA LYS A 703 -14.54 -52.91 0.10
C LYS A 703 -15.68 -52.89 -0.93
N PHE A 704 -16.06 -51.73 -1.41
CA PHE A 704 -17.02 -51.57 -2.51
C PHE A 704 -16.38 -51.71 -3.90
N GLY A 705 -15.06 -51.66 -3.96
CA GLY A 705 -14.34 -51.80 -5.20
C GLY A 705 -14.45 -50.53 -6.09
N ARG A 706 -14.73 -50.74 -7.39
CA ARG A 706 -14.87 -49.67 -8.33
C ARG A 706 -16.25 -49.01 -8.23
N ILE A 707 -16.23 -47.65 -8.14
CA ILE A 707 -17.46 -46.87 -8.16
C ILE A 707 -17.32 -45.77 -9.22
N ASP A 708 -18.23 -45.75 -10.18
CA ASP A 708 -18.34 -44.70 -11.18
C ASP A 708 -19.73 -44.07 -11.12
N SER A 709 -19.81 -42.74 -11.31
CA SER A 709 -21.08 -42.04 -11.45
C SER A 709 -20.93 -40.73 -12.16
N ASP A 710 -21.95 -40.31 -12.90
CA ASP A 710 -22.08 -38.97 -13.46
C ASP A 710 -23.28 -38.32 -12.76
N ILE A 711 -23.08 -37.14 -12.18
CA ILE A 711 -24.05 -36.41 -11.39
C ILE A 711 -24.32 -35.08 -12.09
N THR A 712 -25.59 -34.78 -12.37
CA THR A 712 -26.04 -33.50 -12.90
C THR A 712 -27.02 -32.87 -11.92
N ILE A 713 -26.86 -31.55 -11.67
CA ILE A 713 -27.68 -30.81 -10.71
C ILE A 713 -28.43 -29.71 -11.41
N SER A 714 -29.76 -29.73 -11.25
CA SER A 714 -30.66 -28.72 -11.78
C SER A 714 -31.66 -28.28 -10.71
N GLY A 715 -31.38 -27.12 -10.11
CA GLY A 715 -32.17 -26.60 -8.98
C GLY A 715 -32.18 -27.56 -7.79
N ASP A 716 -33.34 -28.10 -7.45
CA ASP A 716 -33.53 -29.09 -6.34
C ASP A 716 -33.42 -30.54 -6.80
N THR A 717 -33.03 -30.78 -8.06
CA THR A 717 -32.97 -32.13 -8.66
C THR A 717 -31.51 -32.53 -8.86
N LEU A 718 -31.15 -33.68 -8.33
CA LEU A 718 -29.91 -34.39 -8.58
C LEU A 718 -30.22 -35.58 -9.49
N THR A 719 -29.58 -35.64 -10.63
CA THR A 719 -29.71 -36.75 -11.59
C THR A 719 -28.42 -37.55 -11.59
N LEU A 720 -28.53 -38.84 -11.34
CA LEU A 720 -27.45 -39.82 -11.41
C LEU A 720 -27.56 -40.58 -12.73
N THR A 721 -26.46 -40.59 -13.48
CA THR A 721 -26.34 -41.39 -14.70
C THR A 721 -25.05 -42.22 -14.68
N ASN A 722 -25.05 -43.33 -15.43
CA ASN A 722 -23.88 -44.22 -15.49
C ASN A 722 -23.37 -44.69 -14.11
N GLY A 723 -24.25 -44.74 -13.12
CA GLY A 723 -23.88 -45.27 -11.80
C GLY A 723 -23.43 -46.71 -11.89
N LEU A 724 -22.27 -47.01 -11.33
CA LEU A 724 -21.66 -48.35 -11.30
C LEU A 724 -21.04 -48.57 -9.93
N ILE A 725 -21.33 -49.71 -9.33
CA ILE A 725 -20.56 -50.26 -8.22
C ILE A 725 -20.14 -51.68 -8.66
N ASP A 726 -18.82 -51.93 -8.71
CA ASP A 726 -18.24 -53.21 -9.04
C ASP A 726 -17.36 -53.70 -7.88
N THR A 727 -17.94 -54.62 -7.13
CA THR A 727 -17.28 -55.18 -5.91
C THR A 727 -16.27 -56.30 -6.24
N GLY A 728 -16.21 -56.72 -7.52
CA GLY A 728 -15.50 -57.93 -7.95
C GLY A 728 -16.35 -59.17 -7.87
N PHE A 729 -17.35 -59.24 -6.99
CA PHE A 729 -18.32 -60.32 -6.87
C PHE A 729 -19.68 -60.01 -7.51
N SER A 730 -20.03 -58.73 -7.46
CA SER A 730 -21.29 -58.20 -8.02
C SER A 730 -21.07 -56.84 -8.69
N ARG A 731 -21.90 -56.60 -9.72
CA ARG A 731 -21.94 -55.33 -10.45
C ARG A 731 -23.34 -54.74 -10.36
N LEU A 732 -23.44 -53.59 -9.71
CA LEU A 732 -24.63 -52.79 -9.63
C LEU A 732 -24.52 -51.62 -10.62
N THR A 733 -25.49 -51.46 -11.51
CA THR A 733 -25.64 -50.20 -12.30
C THR A 733 -26.87 -49.49 -11.86
N ALA A 734 -26.86 -48.18 -11.85
CA ALA A 734 -27.98 -47.36 -11.45
C ALA A 734 -28.01 -46.03 -12.26
N ASP A 735 -29.17 -45.70 -12.74
CA ASP A 735 -29.55 -44.37 -13.20
C ASP A 735 -30.74 -43.90 -12.38
N GLY A 736 -30.82 -42.61 -12.08
CA GLY A 736 -31.93 -42.15 -11.24
C GLY A 736 -31.94 -40.64 -11.00
N GLU A 737 -32.94 -40.26 -10.25
CA GLU A 737 -33.23 -38.90 -9.95
C GLU A 737 -33.65 -38.76 -8.48
N TRP A 738 -33.10 -37.77 -7.83
CA TRP A 738 -33.52 -37.35 -6.50
C TRP A 738 -33.94 -35.89 -6.51
N VAL A 739 -35.24 -35.66 -6.22
CA VAL A 739 -35.79 -34.31 -6.04
C VAL A 739 -35.84 -34.00 -4.55
N ASN A 740 -35.05 -33.02 -4.10
CA ASN A 740 -34.98 -32.58 -2.72
C ASN A 740 -35.77 -31.28 -2.50
N ASN A 741 -37.06 -31.31 -2.71
CA ASN A 741 -37.95 -30.17 -2.55
C ASN A 741 -38.84 -30.38 -1.30
N PRO A 742 -38.91 -29.44 -0.33
CA PRO A 742 -39.79 -29.53 0.82
C PRO A 742 -41.25 -29.87 0.43
N GLY A 743 -41.79 -30.96 0.98
CA GLY A 743 -43.12 -31.41 0.71
C GLY A 743 -43.31 -32.21 -0.60
N ASN A 744 -42.30 -32.29 -1.46
CA ASN A 744 -42.31 -33.05 -2.70
C ASN A 744 -41.02 -33.85 -2.95
N GLU A 745 -40.40 -34.30 -1.86
CA GLU A 745 -39.18 -35.11 -1.93
C GLU A 745 -39.51 -36.48 -2.55
N ARG A 746 -38.73 -36.89 -3.55
CA ARG A 746 -38.89 -38.17 -4.21
C ARG A 746 -37.56 -38.66 -4.79
N THR A 747 -37.40 -39.95 -4.81
CA THR A 747 -36.30 -40.69 -5.43
C THR A 747 -36.82 -41.70 -6.44
N SER A 748 -36.18 -41.74 -7.59
CA SER A 748 -36.39 -42.81 -8.59
C SER A 748 -35.05 -43.42 -8.96
N LEU A 749 -34.93 -44.71 -8.99
CA LEU A 749 -33.74 -45.45 -9.35
C LEU A 749 -34.08 -46.63 -10.23
N LYS A 750 -33.38 -46.76 -11.37
CA LYS A 750 -33.48 -47.92 -12.24
C LYS A 750 -32.08 -48.46 -12.55
N GLY A 751 -31.98 -49.77 -12.70
CA GLY A 751 -30.66 -50.35 -12.99
C GLY A 751 -30.67 -51.88 -12.95
N LYS A 752 -29.49 -52.40 -12.81
CA LYS A 752 -29.25 -53.85 -12.84
C LYS A 752 -28.23 -54.22 -11.76
N LEU A 753 -28.51 -55.34 -11.06
CA LEU A 753 -27.59 -55.96 -10.14
C LEU A 753 -27.25 -57.38 -10.63
N ARG A 754 -26.00 -57.65 -10.90
CA ARG A 754 -25.53 -58.92 -11.47
C ARG A 754 -24.34 -59.45 -10.70
N GLY A 755 -24.21 -60.80 -10.61
CA GLY A 755 -23.05 -61.42 -10.04
C GLY A 755 -23.05 -62.95 -10.27
N GLN A 756 -21.91 -63.57 -9.96
CA GLN A 756 -21.67 -64.97 -10.19
C GLN A 756 -22.07 -65.85 -8.99
N LYS A 757 -21.99 -65.26 -7.79
CA LYS A 757 -22.32 -65.95 -6.53
C LYS A 757 -23.12 -65.02 -5.64
N ILE A 758 -24.41 -65.34 -5.48
CA ILE A 758 -25.34 -64.52 -4.69
C ILE A 758 -24.99 -64.51 -3.21
N ASP A 759 -24.48 -65.61 -2.67
CA ASP A 759 -24.00 -65.80 -1.30
C ASP A 759 -22.81 -64.89 -1.00
N ALA A 760 -21.79 -64.88 -1.85
CA ALA A 760 -20.65 -63.98 -1.73
C ALA A 760 -21.05 -62.50 -1.88
N ALA A 761 -21.95 -62.14 -2.80
CA ALA A 761 -22.46 -60.81 -2.93
C ALA A 761 -23.34 -60.40 -1.74
N ALA A 762 -24.16 -61.26 -1.22
CA ALA A 762 -24.98 -61.07 -0.03
C ALA A 762 -24.10 -60.88 1.24
N GLU A 763 -23.11 -61.73 1.47
CA GLU A 763 -22.14 -61.62 2.56
C GLU A 763 -21.37 -60.31 2.44
N PHE A 764 -20.92 -59.94 1.24
CA PHE A 764 -20.24 -58.67 0.98
C PHE A 764 -21.11 -57.48 1.44
N PHE A 765 -22.38 -57.51 1.17
CA PHE A 765 -23.31 -56.51 1.71
C PHE A 765 -23.83 -56.82 3.09
N GLY A 766 -23.17 -57.86 3.84
CA GLY A 766 -23.48 -58.29 5.18
C GLY A 766 -24.94 -58.86 5.20
N VAL A 767 -25.55 -59.35 4.08
CA VAL A 767 -26.87 -60.09 3.98
C VAL A 767 -26.57 -61.57 4.10
N THR A 768 -27.22 -62.21 5.00
CA THR A 768 -27.39 -63.68 4.94
C THR A 768 -28.46 -64.01 3.94
N THR A 769 -28.10 -64.80 2.99
CA THR A 769 -29.04 -65.39 2.07
C THR A 769 -29.03 -66.94 2.19
N PRO A 770 -30.14 -67.56 2.15
CA PRO A 770 -30.15 -69.03 2.11
C PRO A 770 -29.78 -69.60 0.72
N ILE A 771 -29.71 -68.76 -0.30
CA ILE A 771 -29.28 -69.15 -1.65
C ILE A 771 -27.80 -69.11 -1.75
N ARG A 772 -27.15 -70.21 -2.20
CA ARG A 772 -25.71 -70.26 -2.36
C ARG A 772 -25.34 -70.66 -3.78
N GLN A 773 -24.09 -70.23 -4.16
CA GLN A 773 -23.45 -70.59 -5.42
C GLN A 773 -24.25 -70.26 -6.69
N SER A 774 -25.26 -69.39 -6.60
CA SER A 774 -26.09 -69.02 -7.76
C SER A 774 -25.63 -67.72 -8.38
N SER A 775 -25.51 -67.69 -9.71
CA SER A 775 -25.44 -66.45 -10.44
C SER A 775 -26.77 -65.71 -10.38
N PHE A 776 -26.76 -64.43 -10.40
CA PHE A 776 -27.96 -63.60 -10.31
C PHE A 776 -27.92 -62.39 -11.25
N ASN A 777 -29.11 -62.04 -11.76
CA ASN A 777 -29.38 -60.86 -12.52
C ASN A 777 -30.74 -60.33 -12.05
N VAL A 778 -30.67 -59.08 -11.50
CA VAL A 778 -31.83 -58.37 -10.99
C VAL A 778 -31.91 -57.03 -11.74
N ASP A 779 -32.99 -56.85 -12.50
CA ASP A 779 -33.32 -55.59 -13.13
C ASP A 779 -34.38 -54.88 -12.28
N TYR A 780 -34.19 -53.64 -11.93
CA TYR A 780 -35.07 -52.90 -11.06
C TYR A 780 -35.39 -51.49 -11.62
N ASP A 781 -36.64 -51.03 -11.34
CA ASP A 781 -37.09 -49.67 -11.56
C ASP A 781 -38.01 -49.32 -10.38
N LEU A 782 -37.47 -48.48 -9.47
CA LEU A 782 -38.07 -48.19 -8.17
C LEU A 782 -38.18 -46.72 -7.94
N HIS A 783 -39.26 -46.29 -7.28
CA HIS A 783 -39.44 -44.92 -6.86
C HIS A 783 -40.17 -44.83 -5.52
N TRP A 784 -39.78 -43.84 -4.72
CA TRP A 784 -40.37 -43.62 -3.40
C TRP A 784 -40.30 -42.16 -3.02
N ARG A 785 -41.01 -41.75 -1.97
CA ARG A 785 -40.82 -40.45 -1.33
C ARG A 785 -39.70 -40.53 -0.30
N LYS A 786 -38.89 -39.50 -0.12
CA LYS A 786 -37.71 -39.36 0.70
C LYS A 786 -36.40 -39.56 -0.10
N ALA A 787 -35.28 -39.35 0.62
CA ALA A 787 -33.91 -39.42 0.09
C ALA A 787 -33.52 -40.84 -0.40
N PRO A 788 -32.54 -40.96 -1.30
CA PRO A 788 -32.10 -42.26 -1.82
C PRO A 788 -31.69 -43.30 -0.74
N TRP A 789 -31.17 -42.84 0.40
CA TRP A 789 -30.75 -43.69 1.53
C TRP A 789 -31.85 -43.89 2.59
N GLN A 790 -33.02 -43.34 2.37
CA GLN A 790 -34.18 -43.48 3.28
C GLN A 790 -35.39 -43.90 2.48
N PRO A 791 -35.42 -45.12 1.86
CA PRO A 791 -36.59 -45.58 1.14
C PRO A 791 -37.81 -45.66 2.07
N ASP A 792 -38.90 -45.03 1.66
CA ASP A 792 -40.15 -45.01 2.42
C ASP A 792 -41.01 -46.16 1.90
N GLU A 793 -41.15 -47.18 2.75
CA GLU A 793 -41.86 -48.42 2.40
C GLU A 793 -43.34 -48.15 1.98
N ALA A 794 -43.99 -47.22 2.63
CA ALA A 794 -45.41 -46.88 2.34
C ALA A 794 -45.61 -46.25 0.97
N THR A 795 -44.56 -45.63 0.42
CA THR A 795 -44.61 -44.94 -0.86
C THR A 795 -43.76 -45.61 -1.94
N LEU A 796 -43.19 -46.77 -1.61
CA LEU A 796 -42.39 -47.56 -2.56
C LEU A 796 -43.28 -48.12 -3.67
N ASN A 797 -42.90 -47.82 -4.90
CA ASN A 797 -43.53 -48.29 -6.12
C ASN A 797 -42.46 -48.72 -7.11
N GLY A 798 -42.83 -49.62 -8.05
CA GLY A 798 -41.93 -50.00 -9.14
C GLY A 798 -42.01 -51.47 -9.51
N ILE A 799 -40.95 -51.93 -10.17
CA ILE A 799 -40.86 -53.34 -10.68
C ILE A 799 -39.44 -53.87 -10.45
N ILE A 800 -39.38 -55.12 -10.08
CA ILE A 800 -38.12 -55.87 -9.92
C ILE A 800 -38.26 -57.16 -10.72
N HIS A 801 -37.32 -57.39 -11.66
CA HIS A 801 -37.15 -58.61 -12.36
C HIS A 801 -35.95 -59.36 -11.81
N THR A 802 -36.16 -60.57 -11.29
CA THR A 802 -35.09 -61.40 -10.70
C THR A 802 -34.88 -62.66 -11.52
N GLN A 803 -33.64 -62.92 -11.84
CA GLN A 803 -33.21 -64.19 -12.47
C GLN A 803 -32.00 -64.71 -11.73
N LEU A 804 -32.13 -65.92 -11.20
CA LEU A 804 -31.02 -66.66 -10.59
C LEU A 804 -30.66 -67.84 -11.49
N GLY A 805 -29.38 -68.17 -11.58
CA GLY A 805 -28.86 -69.34 -12.24
C GLY A 805 -28.84 -70.53 -11.30
N LYS A 806 -28.11 -71.58 -11.67
CA LYS A 806 -27.91 -72.79 -10.82
C LYS A 806 -27.42 -72.39 -9.44
N GLY A 807 -27.98 -73.05 -8.41
CA GLY A 807 -27.64 -72.82 -7.05
C GLY A 807 -28.25 -73.79 -6.05
N GLU A 808 -28.02 -73.55 -4.81
CA GLU A 808 -28.64 -74.35 -3.72
C GLU A 808 -29.29 -73.41 -2.71
N ILE A 809 -30.38 -73.90 -2.11
CA ILE A 809 -31.03 -73.25 -1.00
C ILE A 809 -30.65 -74.05 0.25
N THR A 810 -29.88 -73.46 1.13
CA THR A 810 -29.43 -74.06 2.38
C THR A 810 -30.30 -73.55 3.52
N GLU A 811 -30.74 -74.36 4.37
CA GLU A 811 -31.63 -74.23 5.52
C GLU A 811 -33.08 -74.61 5.35
N ILE A 812 -33.30 -75.85 5.81
CA ILE A 812 -34.62 -76.38 5.82
C ILE A 812 -34.90 -77.01 7.19
N ASN A 813 -35.37 -76.24 8.17
CA ASN A 813 -35.67 -76.78 9.50
C ASN A 813 -37.05 -76.47 10.06
N THR A 814 -38.00 -76.05 9.28
CA THR A 814 -39.48 -76.07 9.67
C THR A 814 -40.33 -76.21 8.46
N GLY A 815 -40.67 -77.48 8.03
CA GLY A 815 -41.55 -77.72 6.93
C GLY A 815 -41.16 -77.05 5.57
N HIS A 816 -41.25 -77.84 4.49
CA HIS A 816 -40.74 -77.45 3.16
C HIS A 816 -41.20 -76.11 2.60
N ALA A 817 -42.32 -75.55 3.03
CA ALA A 817 -42.86 -74.28 2.49
C ALA A 817 -42.37 -72.97 3.22
N GLY A 818 -42.12 -73.08 4.54
CA GLY A 818 -41.70 -71.86 5.30
C GLY A 818 -40.30 -71.31 4.91
N GLN A 819 -39.51 -72.20 4.34
CA GLN A 819 -38.14 -71.88 3.92
C GLN A 819 -38.04 -71.23 2.58
N LEU A 820 -38.98 -71.54 1.65
CA LEU A 820 -39.07 -70.87 0.38
C LEU A 820 -39.50 -69.45 0.46
N LEU A 821 -40.18 -69.05 1.53
CA LEU A 821 -40.64 -67.74 1.75
C LEU A 821 -39.55 -66.79 2.32
N ARG A 822 -38.60 -67.31 3.05
CA ARG A 822 -37.41 -66.51 3.46
C ARG A 822 -36.57 -66.08 2.28
N LEU A 823 -36.62 -66.83 1.15
CA LEU A 823 -35.96 -66.46 -0.10
C LEU A 823 -36.50 -65.17 -0.75
N LEU A 824 -37.78 -64.93 -0.57
CA LEU A 824 -38.47 -63.75 -1.08
C LEU A 824 -38.63 -62.66 -0.03
N SER A 825 -37.92 -62.78 1.10
CA SER A 825 -38.05 -61.83 2.18
C SER A 825 -37.43 -60.47 1.76
N VAL A 826 -38.31 -59.59 1.32
CA VAL A 826 -38.03 -58.13 1.10
C VAL A 826 -37.52 -57.48 2.36
N ASP A 827 -37.84 -58.04 3.55
CA ASP A 827 -37.39 -57.56 4.82
C ASP A 827 -35.84 -57.72 4.96
N ALA A 828 -35.20 -58.72 4.40
CA ALA A 828 -33.77 -58.84 4.35
C ALA A 828 -33.14 -57.77 3.40
N LEU A 829 -33.80 -57.41 2.30
CA LEU A 829 -33.41 -56.37 1.39
C LEU A 829 -33.61 -54.99 2.04
N MET A 830 -34.74 -54.78 2.76
CA MET A 830 -35.05 -53.47 3.38
C MET A 830 -34.20 -53.22 4.65
N ARG A 831 -33.91 -54.26 5.46
CA ARG A 831 -32.99 -54.12 6.61
C ARG A 831 -31.61 -53.74 6.18
N LYS A 832 -31.16 -54.08 5.00
CA LYS A 832 -29.86 -53.73 4.49
C LYS A 832 -29.74 -52.37 3.90
N LEU A 833 -30.76 -51.89 3.32
CA LEU A 833 -30.85 -50.47 3.09
C LEU A 833 -30.80 -49.68 4.41
N ARG A 834 -31.03 -50.33 5.56
CA ARG A 834 -30.91 -49.79 6.92
C ARG A 834 -29.69 -50.29 7.73
N PHE A 835 -28.78 -51.15 7.14
CA PHE A 835 -27.53 -51.60 7.75
C PHE A 835 -27.59 -52.43 9.04
N ASP A 836 -28.55 -53.37 9.17
CA ASP A 836 -28.63 -54.31 10.31
C ASP A 836 -28.34 -55.74 9.92
N PHE A 837 -27.47 -56.42 10.68
CA PHE A 837 -26.85 -57.73 10.34
C PHE A 837 -26.90 -58.73 11.48
N ARG A 838 -27.75 -59.82 11.41
CA ARG A 838 -27.59 -61.03 12.24
C ARG A 838 -28.37 -62.29 11.77
N ASP A 839 -27.62 -63.46 11.70
CA ASP A 839 -27.84 -64.88 11.98
C ASP A 839 -28.74 -65.79 11.07
N THR A 840 -28.50 -67.06 10.89
CA THR A 840 -27.63 -68.22 10.65
C THR A 840 -28.38 -69.51 10.22
N PHE A 841 -27.93 -70.28 9.30
CA PHE A 841 -27.63 -71.68 8.81
C PHE A 841 -28.58 -72.87 8.78
N GLY A 842 -28.50 -73.89 7.72
CA GLY A 842 -28.94 -75.24 7.57
C GLY A 842 -28.94 -75.78 6.11
N GLU A 843 -29.02 -77.08 5.80
CA GLU A 843 -28.68 -77.79 4.53
C GLU A 843 -29.78 -77.85 3.46
N GLY A 844 -29.51 -77.91 2.19
CA GLY A 844 -29.69 -77.76 0.83
C GLY A 844 -30.82 -78.25 -0.08
N PHE A 845 -31.59 -77.40 -0.84
CA PHE A 845 -32.36 -77.67 -2.03
C PHE A 845 -31.69 -77.10 -3.30
N TYR A 846 -31.44 -77.92 -4.31
CA TYR A 846 -30.74 -77.55 -5.53
C TYR A 846 -31.76 -77.15 -6.63
N PHE A 847 -31.42 -76.05 -7.36
CA PHE A 847 -32.23 -75.53 -8.46
C PHE A 847 -31.34 -75.14 -9.68
N ASP A 848 -31.94 -75.19 -10.90
CA ASP A 848 -31.33 -74.79 -12.14
C ASP A 848 -31.56 -73.30 -12.44
N SER A 849 -32.72 -72.76 -12.06
CA SER A 849 -33.04 -71.35 -12.15
C SER A 849 -34.17 -70.90 -11.25
N ILE A 850 -34.16 -69.59 -10.87
CA ILE A 850 -35.27 -68.88 -10.26
C ILE A 850 -35.59 -67.67 -11.08
N ARG A 851 -36.83 -67.41 -11.42
CA ARG A 851 -37.31 -66.22 -12.14
C ARG A 851 -38.50 -65.66 -11.38
N SER A 852 -38.51 -64.28 -11.26
CA SER A 852 -39.61 -63.63 -10.57
C SER A 852 -39.74 -62.22 -11.06
N THR A 853 -40.97 -61.75 -11.29
CA THR A 853 -41.27 -60.34 -11.45
C THR A 853 -42.09 -59.88 -10.25
N ALA A 854 -41.60 -58.84 -9.58
CA ALA A 854 -42.28 -58.24 -8.46
C ALA A 854 -42.76 -56.84 -8.84
N TRP A 855 -44.05 -56.58 -8.85
CA TRP A 855 -44.65 -55.24 -9.00
C TRP A 855 -44.99 -54.72 -7.64
N ILE A 856 -44.46 -53.54 -7.34
CA ILE A 856 -44.66 -52.87 -6.05
C ILE A 856 -45.58 -51.66 -6.26
N LYS A 857 -46.63 -51.59 -5.50
CA LYS A 857 -47.51 -50.44 -5.46
C LYS A 857 -47.87 -50.07 -4.03
N ASP A 858 -47.53 -48.84 -3.65
CA ASP A 858 -47.76 -48.28 -2.34
C ASP A 858 -47.31 -49.22 -1.20
N GLY A 859 -46.10 -49.79 -1.36
CA GLY A 859 -45.50 -50.71 -0.41
C GLY A 859 -46.07 -52.11 -0.40
N VAL A 860 -46.96 -52.42 -1.33
CA VAL A 860 -47.44 -53.78 -1.53
C VAL A 860 -46.81 -54.38 -2.75
N MET A 861 -46.01 -55.41 -2.59
CA MET A 861 -45.37 -56.15 -3.64
C MET A 861 -46.28 -57.30 -4.11
N HIS A 862 -46.48 -57.44 -5.40
CA HIS A 862 -47.23 -58.54 -6.02
C HIS A 862 -46.30 -59.28 -6.97
N THR A 863 -46.47 -60.60 -7.00
CA THR A 863 -45.85 -61.46 -8.01
C THR A 863 -46.86 -62.54 -8.44
N ASP A 864 -46.84 -62.86 -9.72
CA ASP A 864 -47.70 -63.93 -10.27
C ASP A 864 -46.92 -64.89 -11.19
N ASP A 865 -45.64 -64.66 -11.36
CA ASP A 865 -44.74 -65.37 -12.27
C ASP A 865 -43.47 -65.94 -11.60
N THR A 866 -43.44 -66.03 -10.25
CA THR A 866 -42.30 -66.62 -9.56
C THR A 866 -42.19 -68.10 -9.83
N LEU A 867 -41.09 -68.51 -10.43
CA LEU A 867 -40.82 -69.94 -10.76
C LEU A 867 -39.46 -70.33 -10.25
N VAL A 868 -39.40 -71.42 -9.53
CA VAL A 868 -38.17 -72.14 -9.14
C VAL A 868 -38.08 -73.41 -9.92
N ASP A 869 -37.11 -73.55 -10.80
CA ASP A 869 -36.81 -74.73 -11.58
C ASP A 869 -35.83 -75.61 -10.74
N GLY A 870 -36.35 -76.48 -9.93
CA GLY A 870 -35.58 -77.28 -8.98
C GLY A 870 -35.25 -78.67 -9.47
N LEU A 871 -34.14 -79.27 -9.05
CA LEU A 871 -33.74 -80.65 -9.41
C LEU A 871 -34.70 -81.69 -8.86
N GLU A 872 -35.33 -81.43 -7.73
CA GLU A 872 -36.24 -82.39 -7.06
C GLU A 872 -37.71 -82.05 -7.27
N ALA A 873 -38.02 -80.74 -7.48
CA ALA A 873 -39.38 -80.25 -7.71
C ALA A 873 -39.39 -78.84 -8.29
N ASP A 874 -40.31 -78.51 -9.15
CA ASP A 874 -40.59 -77.16 -9.62
C ASP A 874 -41.55 -76.46 -8.65
N ILE A 875 -41.28 -75.13 -8.37
CA ILE A 875 -42.11 -74.37 -7.47
C ILE A 875 -42.57 -73.09 -8.19
N ALA A 876 -43.89 -72.93 -8.35
CA ALA A 876 -44.52 -71.73 -8.85
C ALA A 876 -45.19 -70.99 -7.70
N MET A 877 -45.00 -69.67 -7.61
CA MET A 877 -45.59 -68.84 -6.55
C MET A 877 -46.25 -67.62 -7.12
N LYS A 878 -47.34 -67.21 -6.50
CA LYS A 878 -48.00 -65.90 -6.74
C LYS A 878 -48.60 -65.39 -5.47
N GLY A 879 -48.82 -64.09 -5.37
CA GLY A 879 -49.45 -63.43 -4.26
C GLY A 879 -48.91 -62.10 -3.95
N SER A 880 -49.08 -61.67 -2.73
CA SER A 880 -48.63 -60.33 -2.32
C SER A 880 -47.92 -60.33 -0.96
N VAL A 881 -47.02 -59.38 -0.85
CA VAL A 881 -46.30 -59.05 0.38
C VAL A 881 -46.47 -57.58 0.70
N ASN A 882 -47.04 -57.28 1.84
CA ASN A 882 -47.18 -55.92 2.32
C ASN A 882 -45.95 -55.52 3.16
N LEU A 883 -45.14 -54.67 2.62
CA LEU A 883 -43.88 -54.25 3.26
C LEU A 883 -44.10 -53.36 4.49
N VAL A 884 -45.18 -52.55 4.48
CA VAL A 884 -45.52 -51.63 5.55
C VAL A 884 -46.08 -52.38 6.76
N ARG A 885 -47.02 -53.27 6.55
CA ARG A 885 -47.64 -54.12 7.63
C ARG A 885 -46.82 -55.33 7.96
N ARG A 886 -45.82 -55.66 7.14
CA ARG A 886 -44.95 -56.83 7.28
C ARG A 886 -45.77 -58.13 7.29
N ASP A 887 -46.75 -58.23 6.41
CA ASP A 887 -47.57 -59.38 6.25
C ASP A 887 -47.54 -59.90 4.78
N LEU A 888 -47.86 -61.16 4.61
CA LEU A 888 -47.86 -61.74 3.26
C LEU A 888 -49.13 -62.59 3.06
N ASN A 889 -49.50 -62.77 1.80
CA ASN A 889 -50.54 -63.66 1.36
C ASN A 889 -50.12 -64.25 -0.02
N MET A 890 -49.56 -65.47 0.04
CA MET A 890 -48.96 -66.14 -1.10
C MET A 890 -49.54 -67.51 -1.34
N GLU A 891 -49.68 -67.93 -2.59
CA GLU A 891 -49.95 -69.29 -2.94
C GLU A 891 -48.69 -69.88 -3.58
N ALA A 892 -48.29 -71.10 -3.16
CA ALA A 892 -47.20 -71.85 -3.76
C ALA A 892 -47.73 -73.20 -4.27
N VAL A 893 -47.27 -73.58 -5.45
CA VAL A 893 -47.54 -74.83 -6.07
C VAL A 893 -46.26 -75.64 -6.26
N VAL A 894 -46.10 -76.78 -5.69
CA VAL A 894 -44.92 -77.65 -5.77
C VAL A 894 -45.26 -78.89 -6.62
N ALA A 895 -44.48 -79.04 -7.68
CA ALA A 895 -44.55 -80.18 -8.59
C ALA A 895 -43.27 -81.04 -8.49
N PRO A 896 -43.32 -82.23 -7.85
CA PRO A 896 -42.18 -83.14 -7.77
C PRO A 896 -41.78 -83.68 -9.16
N GLU A 897 -40.47 -83.68 -9.44
CA GLU A 897 -39.98 -84.13 -10.72
C GLU A 897 -40.27 -85.66 -10.96
N ILE A 898 -40.98 -85.94 -12.00
CA ILE A 898 -41.09 -87.24 -12.59
C ILE A 898 -40.53 -87.21 -14.01
N SER A 899 -39.30 -87.57 -14.16
CA SER A 899 -38.47 -87.76 -15.36
C SER A 899 -39.19 -87.66 -16.71
N ALA A 900 -39.69 -86.47 -17.05
CA ALA A 900 -40.16 -86.08 -18.33
C ALA A 900 -39.89 -84.60 -18.61
N THR A 901 -38.64 -84.36 -18.79
CA THR A 901 -38.01 -83.08 -18.77
C THR A 901 -38.35 -82.09 -19.91
N VAL A 902 -39.24 -82.36 -20.77
CA VAL A 902 -39.43 -81.55 -21.98
C VAL A 902 -40.76 -80.81 -22.03
N GLY A 903 -41.73 -81.21 -21.17
CA GLY A 903 -43.08 -80.65 -21.28
C GLY A 903 -43.39 -79.42 -20.42
N VAL A 904 -42.78 -79.34 -19.25
CA VAL A 904 -43.10 -78.28 -18.28
C VAL A 904 -42.33 -77.01 -18.54
N ALA A 905 -41.01 -77.08 -18.85
CA ALA A 905 -40.20 -75.91 -19.20
C ALA A 905 -40.67 -75.25 -20.51
N ALA A 906 -41.21 -76.09 -21.50
CA ALA A 906 -41.70 -75.51 -22.74
C ALA A 906 -43.03 -74.75 -22.59
N ALA A 907 -43.84 -75.14 -21.61
CA ALA A 907 -45.12 -74.46 -21.35
C ALA A 907 -44.92 -73.09 -20.67
N PHE A 908 -43.84 -72.87 -20.03
CA PHE A 908 -43.50 -71.62 -19.34
C PHE A 908 -42.57 -70.64 -20.14
N ALA A 909 -41.89 -71.14 -21.20
CA ALA A 909 -41.02 -70.35 -22.05
C ALA A 909 -41.72 -69.49 -23.10
N VAL A 910 -43.01 -69.55 -23.27
CA VAL A 910 -43.76 -68.84 -24.28
C VAL A 910 -44.61 -67.77 -23.63
N ASN A 911 -44.05 -66.54 -23.49
CA ASN A 911 -44.72 -65.27 -23.26
C ASN A 911 -44.94 -64.80 -21.81
N PRO A 912 -44.43 -63.61 -21.40
CA PRO A 912 -44.59 -63.03 -20.06
C PRO A 912 -46.03 -62.60 -19.70
N ILE A 913 -46.91 -62.53 -20.63
CA ILE A 913 -48.34 -62.24 -20.40
C ILE A 913 -49.17 -63.47 -19.90
N VAL A 914 -48.51 -64.63 -19.77
CA VAL A 914 -49.22 -65.91 -19.58
C VAL A 914 -49.16 -66.41 -18.16
N GLY A 915 -48.55 -65.70 -17.21
CA GLY A 915 -48.56 -66.03 -15.78
C GLY A 915 -50.02 -66.29 -15.24
N ALA A 916 -50.93 -65.43 -15.63
CA ALA A 916 -52.36 -65.70 -15.32
C ALA A 916 -52.98 -66.86 -16.13
N ALA A 917 -52.47 -67.16 -17.31
CA ALA A 917 -52.93 -68.27 -18.13
C ALA A 917 -52.39 -69.61 -17.65
N VAL A 918 -51.31 -69.75 -16.93
CA VAL A 918 -50.77 -71.01 -16.38
C VAL A 918 -51.79 -71.64 -15.36
N PHE A 919 -52.39 -70.79 -14.56
CA PHE A 919 -53.48 -71.33 -13.69
C PHE A 919 -54.79 -71.61 -14.45
N ALA A 920 -55.00 -70.94 -15.58
CA ALA A 920 -56.09 -71.28 -16.46
C ALA A 920 -55.84 -72.50 -17.37
N ALA A 921 -54.56 -72.69 -17.76
CA ALA A 921 -54.16 -73.91 -18.53
C ALA A 921 -54.19 -75.19 -17.71
N SER A 922 -54.29 -75.15 -16.39
CA SER A 922 -54.56 -76.32 -15.55
C SER A 922 -55.97 -76.94 -15.91
N LYS A 923 -56.85 -76.18 -16.57
CA LYS A 923 -58.09 -76.79 -17.15
C LYS A 923 -57.94 -77.48 -18.51
N VAL A 924 -56.92 -77.16 -19.28
CA VAL A 924 -56.67 -77.71 -20.63
C VAL A 924 -55.80 -78.93 -20.64
N LEU A 925 -54.84 -79.06 -19.64
CA LEU A 925 -53.91 -80.17 -19.47
C LEU A 925 -54.44 -81.30 -18.55
N GLY A 926 -55.71 -81.31 -18.24
CA GLY A 926 -56.37 -82.21 -17.29
C GLY A 926 -56.11 -83.73 -17.43
N PRO A 927 -55.89 -84.32 -18.61
CA PRO A 927 -55.62 -85.72 -18.72
C PRO A 927 -54.16 -86.19 -18.36
N LEU A 928 -53.19 -85.21 -18.50
CA LEU A 928 -51.78 -85.53 -18.16
C LEU A 928 -51.42 -85.28 -16.68
N TRP A 929 -52.22 -84.51 -16.02
CA TRP A 929 -51.95 -84.10 -14.60
C TRP A 929 -52.54 -85.07 -13.60
N SER A 930 -53.33 -86.10 -13.96
CA SER A 930 -53.93 -87.05 -13.05
C SER A 930 -52.97 -88.09 -12.42
N LYS A 931 -51.70 -88.02 -12.84
CA LYS A 931 -50.63 -88.95 -12.39
C LYS A 931 -49.55 -88.28 -11.57
N VAL A 932 -49.58 -86.97 -11.40
CA VAL A 932 -48.56 -86.24 -10.66
C VAL A 932 -49.18 -85.67 -9.39
N SER A 933 -48.58 -85.89 -8.23
CA SER A 933 -48.95 -85.32 -6.94
C SER A 933 -48.49 -83.87 -6.82
N ILE A 934 -49.38 -82.96 -7.15
CA ILE A 934 -49.11 -81.54 -6.99
C ILE A 934 -49.53 -81.11 -5.60
N LEU A 935 -48.57 -80.50 -4.84
CA LEU A 935 -48.85 -79.96 -3.51
C LEU A 935 -49.15 -78.44 -3.67
N ARG A 936 -50.19 -77.95 -3.05
CA ARG A 936 -50.61 -76.60 -3.06
C ARG A 936 -50.61 -76.05 -1.65
N TYR A 937 -49.96 -74.93 -1.41
CA TYR A 937 -49.82 -74.27 -0.12
C TYR A 937 -50.41 -72.86 -0.20
N HIS A 938 -51.12 -72.47 0.84
CA HIS A 938 -51.51 -71.09 1.11
C HIS A 938 -50.68 -70.62 2.29
N ILE A 939 -50.04 -69.49 2.09
CA ILE A 939 -49.05 -68.92 2.98
C ILE A 939 -49.49 -67.52 3.36
N SER A 940 -49.80 -67.29 4.63
CA SER A 940 -50.36 -66.03 5.10
C SER A 940 -49.88 -65.71 6.51
N GLY A 941 -50.00 -64.42 6.87
CA GLY A 941 -49.65 -63.95 8.21
C GLY A 941 -48.39 -63.04 8.22
N PRO A 942 -47.81 -62.87 9.40
CA PRO A 942 -46.59 -62.00 9.54
C PRO A 942 -45.38 -62.53 8.72
N LEU A 943 -44.59 -61.61 8.11
CA LEU A 943 -43.39 -61.96 7.37
C LEU A 943 -42.37 -62.75 8.21
N ASP A 944 -42.32 -62.49 9.51
CA ASP A 944 -41.36 -63.10 10.43
C ASP A 944 -41.78 -64.46 10.92
N ASP A 945 -43.12 -64.82 10.87
CA ASP A 945 -43.66 -66.06 11.29
C ASP A 945 -44.92 -66.42 10.43
N PRO A 946 -44.70 -66.75 9.15
CA PRO A 946 -45.81 -67.07 8.22
C PRO A 946 -46.46 -68.39 8.50
N GLN A 947 -47.77 -68.45 8.46
CA GLN A 947 -48.57 -69.67 8.57
C GLN A 947 -48.68 -70.32 7.20
N ILE A 948 -48.33 -71.60 7.14
CA ILE A 948 -48.32 -72.36 5.93
C ILE A 948 -49.38 -73.44 6.02
N ASN A 949 -50.42 -73.33 5.20
CA ASN A 949 -51.54 -74.28 5.19
C ASN A 949 -51.56 -75.03 3.85
N GLU A 950 -51.54 -76.35 3.91
CA GLU A 950 -51.73 -77.16 2.70
C GLU A 950 -53.24 -77.08 2.31
N VAL A 951 -53.46 -76.76 1.02
CA VAL A 951 -54.82 -76.74 0.47
C VAL A 951 -55.19 -78.12 0.05
N LEU A 952 -56.01 -78.83 0.88
CA LEU A 952 -56.48 -80.19 0.61
C LEU A 952 -57.21 -80.30 -0.71
N ARG A 953 -56.89 -81.37 -1.46
CA ARG A 953 -57.67 -81.82 -2.66
C ARG A 953 -59.02 -82.12 -2.22
N GLN A 954 -60.07 -81.59 -2.78
CA GLN A 954 -61.40 -82.14 -2.74
C GLN A 954 -61.39 -83.33 -3.68
N PRO A 955 -61.81 -84.54 -3.17
CA PRO A 955 -61.94 -85.70 -4.05
C PRO A 955 -63.05 -85.46 -5.10
N ARG A 956 -62.74 -85.71 -6.38
CA ARG A 956 -63.66 -85.67 -7.46
C ARG A 956 -64.73 -86.74 -7.16
N LYS A 957 -65.98 -86.31 -6.91
CA LYS A 957 -67.13 -87.27 -6.89
C LYS A 957 -67.15 -87.99 -8.23
N GLU A 958 -66.86 -89.32 -8.20
CA GLU A 958 -67.19 -90.20 -9.30
C GLU A 958 -68.71 -90.14 -9.55
N LYS A 959 -69.10 -89.72 -10.74
CA LYS A 959 -70.47 -90.00 -11.23
C LYS A 959 -70.55 -91.51 -11.47
N ALA A 960 -71.24 -92.20 -10.58
CA ALA A 960 -71.81 -93.54 -10.95
C ALA A 960 -72.77 -93.37 -12.16
N GLN A 961 -72.46 -94.10 -13.17
CA GLN A 961 -73.13 -94.31 -14.42
C GLN A 961 -74.12 -93.25 -14.92
#